data_a8f60f6a314e99324d0e3370895a28fc
#
_entry.id   a8f60f6a314e99324d0e3370895a28fc
#
_cell.length_a   1.000
_cell.length_b   1.000
_cell.length_c   1.000
_cell.angle_alpha   90.00
_cell.angle_beta   90.00
_cell.angle_gamma   90.00
#
_symmetry.space_group_name_H-M   'P 1'
#
loop_
_entity.id
_entity.type
_entity.pdbx_description
1 polymer ?
#
loop_
_entity_poly.entity_id
_entity_poly.type
_entity_poly.pdbx_seq_one_letter_code
_entity_poly.pdbx_strand_id
1 'polypeptide(L)'
;MKRILTSLACLLWLMQSVFANGHPNEWHQNKYSMFIHFGLYSVYGGVYEGKPVTRGYSEQIQSFAGIFSDWYADTALQFNPTNFNADEIVALAKEAGMRSIVLTTKHHDGFCLFKTQTTDYNAYDSTPCKRDFVKELSDACQRGGINFGMYFSIIDWNYPHAYPISSHNSDFITPQHHEFNKQQVTELLSNYGKISELWFDMGSNTPQQSKELYELVHKLQPECMVSGRVGNGWYDFAVMADNTYPEGALQAPWQSAASMFNETWSYRSWQERGEVHDKAMEKLRSLINVVSHGGNFLLNIGPRGDGSVVEFESDVLKQIGAWLKENGEAIYGTEASPFREQFDWGTSTRKGNKLYLILSGKYPSNGQIQLSMPGYKLLKSKGKLTSAMLKGGKLNIALPQEAYTPQDIEVIELAFDQEVIPQTNDSQTRTPNYSYDCFDYYSNYRSIVSYEWALPKKKQAKITLTYTPQEIGKEISLTPSEAQEATIVKLEGGKAVTLPDNTNLRWGKRYMCGPSFSVFDAPSTLQTSLEKAPVRRGEWKEVTEEQMTFPANIIEAYYVMQEVESPKAQDILMDVAAGNGIELYVNGTSVMKHANPYRCKYREEKVLVHLEKGKNQLVLRLFNRFEKETGFLLRPSAEQIIYKQECTLPISEETLKHPKPSVKVRQTGLATQHTDTELHNLQIVIK
;
A
#
# COMPACT_ATOMS: atom_id res chain seq x y z
N MET A 1 -18.14 30.64 -39.16
CA MET A 1 -18.46 29.21 -38.94
C MET A 1 -17.23 28.29 -38.79
N LYS A 2 -16.19 28.36 -39.64
CA LYS A 2 -14.99 27.49 -39.48
C LYS A 2 -14.20 27.68 -38.16
N ARG A 3 -14.15 28.89 -37.60
CA ARG A 3 -13.47 29.16 -36.31
C ARG A 3 -14.23 28.70 -35.08
N ILE A 4 -15.54 28.60 -35.15
CA ILE A 4 -16.42 28.11 -34.06
C ILE A 4 -16.36 26.58 -34.02
N LEU A 5 -16.25 25.92 -35.14
CA LEU A 5 -16.11 24.45 -35.23
C LEU A 5 -14.75 23.96 -34.73
N THR A 6 -13.65 24.71 -34.94
CA THR A 6 -12.34 24.38 -34.39
C THR A 6 -12.29 24.56 -32.87
N SER A 7 -12.92 25.59 -32.33
CA SER A 7 -13.01 25.80 -30.89
C SER A 7 -13.87 24.75 -30.19
N LEU A 8 -14.95 24.28 -30.83
CA LEU A 8 -15.76 23.18 -30.28
C LEU A 8 -15.04 21.83 -30.36
N ALA A 9 -14.26 21.58 -31.42
CA ALA A 9 -13.46 20.36 -31.54
C ALA A 9 -12.30 20.31 -30.51
N CYS A 10 -11.66 21.45 -30.23
CA CYS A 10 -10.66 21.55 -29.20
C CYS A 10 -11.25 21.41 -27.77
N LEU A 11 -12.48 21.96 -27.54
CA LEU A 11 -13.16 21.75 -26.26
C LEU A 11 -13.63 20.30 -26.09
N LEU A 12 -14.07 19.63 -27.15
CA LEU A 12 -14.40 18.21 -27.13
C LEU A 12 -13.17 17.32 -26.97
N TRP A 13 -12.00 17.73 -27.51
CA TRP A 13 -10.75 17.00 -27.34
C TRP A 13 -10.15 17.21 -25.92
N LEU A 14 -10.29 18.40 -25.35
CA LEU A 14 -9.94 18.68 -23.95
C LEU A 14 -10.90 17.99 -22.97
N MET A 15 -12.17 17.78 -23.35
CA MET A 15 -13.09 16.97 -22.52
C MET A 15 -12.82 15.45 -22.62
N GLN A 16 -12.30 14.96 -23.73
CA GLN A 16 -11.95 13.53 -23.87
C GLN A 16 -10.68 13.13 -23.10
N SER A 17 -9.79 14.06 -22.77
CA SER A 17 -8.61 13.79 -21.93
C SER A 17 -8.89 13.84 -20.41
N VAL A 18 -10.11 14.24 -20.00
CA VAL A 18 -10.53 14.31 -18.59
C VAL A 18 -11.38 13.10 -18.17
N PHE A 19 -11.81 12.26 -19.13
CA PHE A 19 -12.75 11.14 -18.88
C PHE A 19 -12.11 9.74 -19.01
N ALA A 20 -10.81 9.62 -18.84
CA ALA A 20 -10.17 8.30 -18.92
C ALA A 20 -9.99 7.60 -17.56
N ASN A 21 -10.42 8.20 -16.46
CA ASN A 21 -10.29 7.60 -15.13
C ASN A 21 -11.62 7.68 -14.41
N GLY A 22 -12.02 6.63 -13.73
CA GLY A 22 -13.16 6.60 -12.81
C GLY A 22 -13.11 7.81 -11.86
N HIS A 23 -14.20 8.09 -11.13
CA HIS A 23 -14.25 9.26 -10.23
C HIS A 23 -13.44 9.03 -8.94
N PRO A 24 -12.10 9.28 -8.93
CA PRO A 24 -11.25 8.98 -7.78
C PRO A 24 -11.73 9.69 -6.52
N ASN A 25 -12.32 10.87 -6.68
CA ASN A 25 -12.79 11.67 -5.56
C ASN A 25 -13.98 11.03 -4.83
N GLU A 26 -14.95 10.46 -5.53
CA GLU A 26 -16.08 9.76 -4.87
C GLU A 26 -15.62 8.47 -4.21
N TRP A 27 -14.84 7.65 -4.90
CA TRP A 27 -14.29 6.42 -4.34
C TRP A 27 -13.39 6.71 -3.11
N HIS A 28 -12.55 7.75 -3.20
CA HIS A 28 -11.68 8.17 -2.10
C HIS A 28 -12.45 8.61 -0.85
N GLN A 29 -13.69 9.08 -1.00
CA GLN A 29 -14.57 9.47 0.10
C GLN A 29 -15.13 8.27 0.88
N ASN A 30 -15.07 7.06 0.36
CA ASN A 30 -15.58 5.86 1.05
C ASN A 30 -14.87 5.65 2.38
N LYS A 31 -13.56 5.78 2.43
CA LYS A 31 -12.69 5.65 3.62
C LYS A 31 -12.76 4.29 4.33
N TYR A 32 -13.96 3.68 4.43
CA TYR A 32 -14.17 2.43 5.14
C TYR A 32 -15.18 1.56 4.40
N SER A 33 -14.79 0.33 4.07
CA SER A 33 -15.55 -0.61 3.27
C SER A 33 -15.47 -2.02 3.84
N MET A 34 -16.48 -2.85 3.56
CA MET A 34 -16.52 -4.28 3.89
C MET A 34 -15.92 -5.09 2.77
N PHE A 35 -15.04 -6.02 3.09
CA PHE A 35 -14.64 -7.10 2.20
C PHE A 35 -15.32 -8.39 2.64
N ILE A 36 -15.71 -9.25 1.71
CA ILE A 36 -16.33 -10.54 2.05
C ILE A 36 -15.63 -11.65 1.30
N HIS A 37 -14.94 -12.52 2.04
CA HIS A 37 -14.41 -13.76 1.51
C HIS A 37 -15.39 -14.90 1.79
N PHE A 38 -16.10 -15.33 0.75
CA PHE A 38 -17.13 -16.36 0.81
C PHE A 38 -17.06 -17.25 -0.41
N GLY A 39 -17.16 -18.56 -0.23
CA GLY A 39 -17.08 -19.56 -1.30
C GLY A 39 -17.04 -20.99 -0.77
N LEU A 40 -16.64 -21.95 -1.61
CA LEU A 40 -16.56 -23.36 -1.21
C LEU A 40 -15.63 -23.60 -0.02
N TYR A 41 -14.55 -22.82 0.08
CA TYR A 41 -13.62 -22.85 1.21
C TYR A 41 -14.29 -22.56 2.57
N SER A 42 -15.40 -21.81 2.58
CA SER A 42 -16.17 -21.54 3.80
C SER A 42 -16.83 -22.81 4.37
N VAL A 43 -17.14 -23.81 3.51
CA VAL A 43 -17.70 -25.10 3.94
C VAL A 43 -16.66 -25.87 4.76
N TYR A 44 -15.41 -25.83 4.35
CA TYR A 44 -14.32 -26.48 5.09
C TYR A 44 -14.03 -25.81 6.44
N GLY A 45 -14.20 -24.50 6.54
CA GLY A 45 -13.90 -23.76 7.77
C GLY A 45 -12.47 -23.97 8.28
N GLY A 46 -11.51 -24.12 7.39
CA GLY A 46 -10.10 -24.36 7.72
C GLY A 46 -9.79 -25.78 8.21
N VAL A 47 -10.70 -26.76 8.01
CA VAL A 47 -10.55 -28.16 8.44
C VAL A 47 -10.62 -29.09 7.22
N TYR A 48 -9.69 -30.02 7.10
CA TYR A 48 -9.72 -31.05 6.08
C TYR A 48 -9.49 -32.43 6.71
N GLU A 49 -10.32 -33.43 6.34
CA GLU A 49 -10.32 -34.78 6.93
C GLU A 49 -10.34 -34.78 8.48
N GLY A 50 -11.15 -33.88 9.06
CA GLY A 50 -11.31 -33.73 10.49
C GLY A 50 -10.13 -33.10 11.24
N LYS A 51 -9.13 -32.57 10.54
CA LYS A 51 -7.94 -31.94 11.13
C LYS A 51 -7.83 -30.48 10.69
N PRO A 52 -7.46 -29.55 11.63
CA PRO A 52 -7.15 -28.19 11.28
C PRO A 52 -6.00 -28.11 10.28
N VAL A 53 -6.19 -27.33 9.20
CA VAL A 53 -5.13 -27.00 8.25
C VAL A 53 -4.44 -25.72 8.77
N THR A 54 -3.34 -25.92 9.49
CA THR A 54 -2.64 -24.83 10.22
C THR A 54 -1.68 -24.02 9.35
N ARG A 55 -1.43 -24.46 8.12
CA ARG A 55 -0.56 -23.74 7.17
C ARG A 55 -1.43 -22.92 6.22
N GLY A 56 -1.03 -21.67 6.01
CA GLY A 56 -1.66 -20.78 5.04
C GLY A 56 -3.08 -20.30 5.41
N TYR A 57 -3.71 -19.67 4.47
CA TYR A 57 -5.05 -19.11 4.60
C TYR A 57 -6.15 -20.15 4.34
N SER A 58 -7.28 -20.03 5.02
CA SER A 58 -8.36 -21.02 4.88
C SER A 58 -9.09 -20.95 3.53
N GLU A 59 -9.12 -19.77 2.87
CA GLU A 59 -9.65 -19.66 1.50
C GLU A 59 -8.75 -20.32 0.45
N GLN A 60 -7.52 -20.63 0.82
CA GLN A 60 -6.58 -21.38 -0.02
C GLN A 60 -6.43 -22.84 0.42
N ILE A 61 -7.39 -23.37 1.17
CA ILE A 61 -7.34 -24.72 1.74
C ILE A 61 -7.11 -25.81 0.68
N GLN A 62 -7.63 -25.63 -0.53
CA GLN A 62 -7.40 -26.55 -1.64
C GLN A 62 -5.89 -26.76 -1.87
N SER A 63 -5.11 -25.67 -1.94
CA SER A 63 -3.67 -25.73 -2.14
C SER A 63 -2.93 -26.24 -0.90
N PHE A 64 -3.27 -25.73 0.27
CA PHE A 64 -2.51 -26.05 1.49
C PHE A 64 -2.79 -27.42 2.07
N ALA A 65 -3.97 -27.98 1.83
CA ALA A 65 -4.30 -29.35 2.17
C ALA A 65 -4.00 -30.36 1.05
N GLY A 66 -3.64 -29.88 -0.16
CA GLY A 66 -3.32 -30.72 -1.32
C GLY A 66 -4.55 -31.43 -1.88
N ILE A 67 -5.71 -30.77 -1.89
CA ILE A 67 -6.96 -31.34 -2.38
C ILE A 67 -6.97 -31.28 -3.91
N PHE A 68 -7.12 -32.43 -4.57
CA PHE A 68 -7.26 -32.47 -6.02
C PHE A 68 -8.46 -31.64 -6.49
N SER A 69 -8.33 -30.97 -7.64
CA SER A 69 -9.35 -30.04 -8.13
C SER A 69 -10.72 -30.71 -8.30
N ASP A 70 -10.78 -31.95 -8.79
CA ASP A 70 -12.04 -32.69 -8.92
C ASP A 70 -12.70 -32.94 -7.57
N TRP A 71 -11.93 -33.33 -6.58
CA TRP A 71 -12.45 -33.59 -5.22
C TRP A 71 -12.89 -32.28 -4.52
N TYR A 72 -12.14 -31.23 -4.75
CA TYR A 72 -12.53 -29.93 -4.23
C TYR A 72 -13.82 -29.42 -4.89
N ALA A 73 -13.97 -29.63 -6.20
CA ALA A 73 -15.16 -29.24 -6.95
C ALA A 73 -16.43 -29.98 -6.45
N ASP A 74 -16.31 -31.24 -5.98
CA ASP A 74 -17.43 -31.95 -5.39
C ASP A 74 -18.00 -31.31 -4.12
N THR A 75 -17.25 -30.39 -3.48
CA THR A 75 -17.74 -29.58 -2.36
C THR A 75 -18.93 -28.70 -2.77
N ALA A 76 -19.06 -28.37 -4.04
CA ALA A 76 -20.22 -27.64 -4.56
C ALA A 76 -21.55 -28.34 -4.25
N LEU A 77 -21.57 -29.69 -4.21
CA LEU A 77 -22.76 -30.49 -3.86
C LEU A 77 -23.18 -30.27 -2.39
N GLN A 78 -22.31 -29.80 -1.53
CA GLN A 78 -22.56 -29.50 -0.12
C GLN A 78 -22.78 -28.00 0.13
N PHE A 79 -22.51 -27.14 -0.85
CA PHE A 79 -22.63 -25.71 -0.71
C PHE A 79 -24.10 -25.28 -0.81
N ASN A 80 -24.72 -25.12 0.35
CA ASN A 80 -26.12 -24.70 0.48
C ASN A 80 -26.30 -23.64 1.57
N PRO A 81 -25.84 -22.40 1.35
CA PRO A 81 -25.82 -21.34 2.35
C PRO A 81 -27.21 -20.71 2.53
N THR A 82 -28.09 -21.42 3.26
CA THR A 82 -29.47 -20.98 3.54
C THR A 82 -29.57 -19.76 4.43
N ASN A 83 -28.52 -19.46 5.19
CA ASN A 83 -28.46 -18.32 6.12
C ASN A 83 -27.78 -17.08 5.49
N PHE A 84 -27.38 -17.14 4.21
CA PHE A 84 -26.88 -15.96 3.51
C PHE A 84 -28.02 -14.99 3.25
N ASN A 85 -27.98 -13.83 3.92
CA ASN A 85 -28.98 -12.77 3.81
C ASN A 85 -28.31 -11.46 3.39
N ALA A 86 -28.46 -11.09 2.12
CA ALA A 86 -27.82 -9.93 1.55
C ALA A 86 -28.27 -8.60 2.20
N ASP A 87 -29.57 -8.47 2.54
CA ASP A 87 -30.09 -7.25 3.18
C ASP A 87 -29.56 -7.08 4.60
N GLU A 88 -29.41 -8.17 5.37
CA GLU A 88 -28.78 -8.12 6.70
C GLU A 88 -27.29 -7.79 6.64
N ILE A 89 -26.56 -8.29 5.64
CA ILE A 89 -25.15 -7.94 5.41
C ILE A 89 -25.03 -6.44 5.10
N VAL A 90 -25.90 -5.90 4.25
CA VAL A 90 -25.92 -4.46 3.93
C VAL A 90 -26.27 -3.64 5.17
N ALA A 91 -27.23 -4.08 5.98
CA ALA A 91 -27.62 -3.41 7.22
C ALA A 91 -26.43 -3.38 8.21
N LEU A 92 -25.71 -4.51 8.37
CA LEU A 92 -24.53 -4.60 9.21
C LEU A 92 -23.40 -3.66 8.71
N ALA A 93 -23.14 -3.64 7.41
CA ALA A 93 -22.14 -2.73 6.84
C ALA A 93 -22.46 -1.26 7.12
N LYS A 94 -23.73 -0.87 6.98
CA LYS A 94 -24.19 0.50 7.28
C LYS A 94 -24.12 0.82 8.78
N GLU A 95 -24.49 -0.12 9.65
CA GLU A 95 -24.37 0.02 11.11
C GLU A 95 -22.90 0.17 11.52
N ALA A 96 -21.98 -0.56 10.85
CA ALA A 96 -20.55 -0.44 11.03
C ALA A 96 -19.95 0.88 10.50
N GLY A 97 -20.73 1.71 9.79
CA GLY A 97 -20.27 2.95 9.17
C GLY A 97 -19.61 2.76 7.80
N MET A 98 -19.67 1.57 7.23
CA MET A 98 -19.08 1.30 5.92
C MET A 98 -19.86 1.94 4.77
N ARG A 99 -19.17 2.30 3.70
CA ARG A 99 -19.72 3.00 2.53
C ARG A 99 -19.77 2.16 1.27
N SER A 100 -19.09 1.00 1.30
CA SER A 100 -19.00 0.08 0.17
C SER A 100 -18.88 -1.35 0.70
N ILE A 101 -19.30 -2.32 -0.14
CA ILE A 101 -19.08 -3.76 0.08
C ILE A 101 -18.39 -4.31 -1.15
N VAL A 102 -17.31 -5.07 -0.97
CA VAL A 102 -16.61 -5.82 -2.02
C VAL A 102 -16.77 -7.32 -1.75
N LEU A 103 -17.35 -8.06 -2.70
CA LEU A 103 -17.55 -9.51 -2.59
C LEU A 103 -16.56 -10.27 -3.47
N THR A 104 -15.99 -11.37 -2.97
CA THR A 104 -15.28 -12.33 -3.81
C THR A 104 -16.22 -13.01 -4.78
N THR A 105 -16.29 -12.53 -6.03
CA THR A 105 -17.16 -13.12 -7.05
C THR A 105 -16.62 -14.45 -7.57
N LYS A 106 -15.31 -14.55 -7.68
CA LYS A 106 -14.53 -15.78 -7.93
C LYS A 106 -13.21 -15.67 -7.19
N HIS A 107 -12.87 -16.65 -6.36
CA HIS A 107 -11.57 -16.75 -5.71
C HIS A 107 -10.64 -17.68 -6.52
N HIS A 108 -9.44 -18.00 -6.01
CA HIS A 108 -8.42 -18.79 -6.72
C HIS A 108 -8.88 -20.19 -7.08
N ASP A 109 -9.80 -20.76 -6.31
CA ASP A 109 -10.40 -22.08 -6.55
C ASP A 109 -11.27 -22.15 -7.83
N GLY A 110 -11.52 -21.00 -8.47
CA GLY A 110 -12.29 -20.89 -9.71
C GLY A 110 -13.80 -20.96 -9.54
N PHE A 111 -14.30 -21.21 -8.31
CA PHE A 111 -15.73 -21.28 -8.06
C PHE A 111 -16.39 -19.90 -8.15
N CYS A 112 -17.37 -19.77 -9.06
CA CYS A 112 -18.06 -18.50 -9.29
C CYS A 112 -19.30 -18.37 -8.39
N LEU A 113 -19.41 -17.31 -7.61
CA LEU A 113 -20.62 -17.01 -6.82
C LEU A 113 -21.74 -16.36 -7.66
N PHE A 114 -21.52 -16.18 -8.95
CA PHE A 114 -22.45 -15.60 -9.92
C PHE A 114 -22.79 -16.61 -11.01
N LYS A 115 -23.96 -16.46 -11.60
CA LYS A 115 -24.35 -17.27 -12.74
C LYS A 115 -23.59 -16.81 -13.98
N THR A 116 -22.64 -17.63 -14.42
CA THR A 116 -21.83 -17.37 -15.61
C THR A 116 -22.18 -18.33 -16.74
N GLN A 117 -21.99 -17.88 -18.00
CA GLN A 117 -22.10 -18.73 -19.19
C GLN A 117 -20.78 -19.41 -19.55
N THR A 118 -19.69 -19.08 -18.85
CA THR A 118 -18.34 -19.53 -19.20
C THR A 118 -18.00 -20.90 -18.62
N THR A 119 -18.66 -21.30 -17.53
CA THR A 119 -18.46 -22.58 -16.84
C THR A 119 -19.68 -22.95 -16.00
N ASP A 120 -19.96 -24.25 -15.87
CA ASP A 120 -20.97 -24.76 -14.94
C ASP A 120 -20.46 -24.76 -13.48
N TYR A 121 -19.17 -24.52 -13.25
CA TYR A 121 -18.58 -24.46 -11.92
C TYR A 121 -18.93 -23.14 -11.22
N ASN A 122 -20.21 -23.00 -10.90
CA ASN A 122 -20.76 -21.80 -10.27
C ASN A 122 -21.89 -22.15 -9.29
N ALA A 123 -22.23 -21.21 -8.43
CA ALA A 123 -23.21 -21.41 -7.36
C ALA A 123 -24.64 -21.69 -7.87
N TYR A 124 -24.97 -21.24 -9.06
CA TYR A 124 -26.29 -21.48 -9.65
C TYR A 124 -26.39 -22.88 -10.28
N ASP A 125 -25.40 -23.31 -11.05
CA ASP A 125 -25.49 -24.53 -11.85
C ASP A 125 -25.02 -25.78 -11.09
N SER A 126 -23.95 -25.71 -10.29
CA SER A 126 -23.33 -26.88 -9.65
C SER A 126 -23.73 -27.11 -8.20
N THR A 127 -24.56 -26.26 -7.59
CA THR A 127 -24.95 -26.41 -6.18
C THR A 127 -26.42 -26.72 -5.99
N PRO A 128 -26.84 -27.30 -4.85
CA PRO A 128 -28.26 -27.52 -4.54
C PRO A 128 -29.04 -26.20 -4.31
N CYS A 129 -28.37 -25.11 -3.91
CA CYS A 129 -29.04 -23.84 -3.60
C CYS A 129 -29.53 -23.07 -4.81
N LYS A 130 -28.91 -23.25 -5.98
CA LYS A 130 -29.30 -22.57 -7.25
C LYS A 130 -29.41 -21.06 -7.12
N ARG A 131 -28.46 -20.41 -6.45
CA ARG A 131 -28.46 -18.98 -6.15
C ARG A 131 -27.34 -18.23 -6.86
N ASP A 132 -27.60 -16.96 -7.19
CA ASP A 132 -26.61 -16.00 -7.67
C ASP A 132 -26.35 -14.97 -6.55
N PHE A 133 -25.32 -15.24 -5.73
CA PHE A 133 -25.01 -14.42 -4.55
C PHE A 133 -24.52 -13.02 -4.93
N VAL A 134 -23.88 -12.88 -6.07
CA VAL A 134 -23.45 -11.58 -6.60
C VAL A 134 -24.64 -10.72 -6.93
N LYS A 135 -25.67 -11.32 -7.60
CA LYS A 135 -26.92 -10.62 -7.92
C LYS A 135 -27.67 -10.21 -6.66
N GLU A 136 -27.81 -11.11 -5.70
CA GLU A 136 -28.51 -10.84 -4.45
C GLU A 136 -27.87 -9.69 -3.67
N LEU A 137 -26.52 -9.69 -3.56
CA LEU A 137 -25.83 -8.66 -2.80
C LEU A 137 -25.76 -7.33 -3.56
N SER A 138 -25.57 -7.33 -4.88
CA SER A 138 -25.59 -6.10 -5.67
C SER A 138 -26.95 -5.41 -5.60
N ASP A 139 -28.05 -6.16 -5.70
CA ASP A 139 -29.42 -5.64 -5.59
C ASP A 139 -29.68 -5.10 -4.16
N ALA A 140 -29.21 -5.79 -3.13
CA ALA A 140 -29.32 -5.33 -1.75
C ALA A 140 -28.52 -4.04 -1.50
N CYS A 141 -27.32 -3.94 -2.06
CA CYS A 141 -26.53 -2.72 -2.00
C CYS A 141 -27.23 -1.55 -2.67
N GLN A 142 -27.84 -1.77 -3.83
CA GLN A 142 -28.61 -0.75 -4.52
C GLN A 142 -29.82 -0.29 -3.68
N ARG A 143 -30.58 -1.24 -3.12
CA ARG A 143 -31.71 -0.92 -2.22
C ARG A 143 -31.25 -0.17 -0.97
N GLY A 144 -30.12 -0.58 -0.41
CA GLY A 144 -29.55 0.00 0.81
C GLY A 144 -28.83 1.33 0.60
N GLY A 145 -28.60 1.76 -0.65
CA GLY A 145 -27.89 2.98 -0.97
C GLY A 145 -26.40 2.94 -0.55
N ILE A 146 -25.76 1.79 -0.66
CA ILE A 146 -24.33 1.56 -0.40
C ILE A 146 -23.64 1.12 -1.70
N ASN A 147 -22.37 1.50 -1.89
CA ASN A 147 -21.63 1.13 -3.08
C ASN A 147 -21.32 -0.38 -3.10
N PHE A 148 -21.31 -0.96 -4.31
CA PHE A 148 -20.95 -2.36 -4.50
C PHE A 148 -19.71 -2.49 -5.37
N GLY A 149 -18.74 -3.23 -4.89
CA GLY A 149 -17.51 -3.63 -5.59
C GLY A 149 -17.40 -5.14 -5.68
N MET A 150 -16.54 -5.58 -6.55
CA MET A 150 -16.31 -6.99 -6.84
C MET A 150 -14.81 -7.32 -6.74
N TYR A 151 -14.51 -8.45 -6.12
CA TYR A 151 -13.19 -9.07 -6.20
C TYR A 151 -13.21 -10.18 -7.24
N PHE A 152 -12.16 -10.27 -8.02
CA PHE A 152 -11.99 -11.27 -9.06
C PHE A 152 -10.55 -11.80 -9.07
N SER A 153 -10.38 -13.08 -8.78
CA SER A 153 -9.10 -13.75 -8.93
C SER A 153 -8.76 -13.92 -10.42
N ILE A 154 -7.59 -13.48 -10.82
CA ILE A 154 -7.09 -13.66 -12.19
C ILE A 154 -6.67 -15.11 -12.41
N ILE A 155 -6.12 -15.79 -11.38
CA ILE A 155 -5.83 -17.22 -11.42
C ILE A 155 -7.10 -18.04 -11.20
N ASP A 156 -7.08 -19.27 -11.68
CA ASP A 156 -8.18 -20.22 -11.57
C ASP A 156 -7.62 -21.65 -11.48
N TRP A 157 -7.76 -22.28 -10.33
CA TRP A 157 -7.23 -23.62 -10.06
C TRP A 157 -8.07 -24.74 -10.62
N ASN A 158 -9.25 -24.44 -11.15
CA ASN A 158 -10.15 -25.40 -11.76
C ASN A 158 -10.13 -25.34 -13.29
N TYR A 159 -9.80 -24.19 -13.88
CA TYR A 159 -9.86 -24.00 -15.32
C TYR A 159 -8.83 -24.87 -16.06
N PRO A 160 -9.24 -25.74 -17.02
CA PRO A 160 -8.36 -26.74 -17.63
C PRO A 160 -7.16 -26.16 -18.40
N HIS A 161 -7.27 -24.93 -18.89
CA HIS A 161 -6.21 -24.24 -19.64
C HIS A 161 -5.41 -23.25 -18.80
N ALA A 162 -5.64 -23.21 -17.48
CA ALA A 162 -4.80 -22.49 -16.54
C ALA A 162 -3.54 -23.30 -16.20
N TYR A 163 -2.55 -22.64 -15.61
CA TYR A 163 -1.46 -23.39 -14.97
C TYR A 163 -2.01 -24.17 -13.76
N PRO A 164 -1.40 -25.34 -13.47
CA PRO A 164 -1.78 -26.13 -12.31
C PRO A 164 -1.67 -25.29 -11.02
N ILE A 165 -2.48 -25.70 -10.04
CA ILE A 165 -2.47 -25.09 -8.72
C ILE A 165 -1.05 -24.94 -8.17
N SER A 166 -0.67 -23.75 -7.76
CA SER A 166 0.58 -23.48 -7.10
C SER A 166 0.35 -22.89 -5.72
N SER A 167 1.29 -23.12 -4.80
CA SER A 167 1.25 -22.50 -3.48
C SER A 167 1.63 -21.01 -3.50
N HIS A 168 1.97 -20.47 -4.65
CA HIS A 168 2.54 -19.14 -4.77
C HIS A 168 1.61 -18.13 -5.45
N ASN A 169 0.55 -18.59 -6.09
CA ASN A 169 -0.47 -17.73 -6.72
C ASN A 169 0.11 -16.72 -7.76
N SER A 170 1.26 -17.05 -8.33
CA SER A 170 1.98 -16.17 -9.26
C SER A 170 2.11 -16.76 -10.64
N ASP A 171 1.24 -17.70 -10.96
CA ASP A 171 1.30 -18.40 -12.25
C ASP A 171 0.99 -17.44 -13.40
N PHE A 172 1.68 -17.63 -14.50
CA PHE A 172 1.39 -16.91 -15.73
C PHE A 172 -0.01 -17.25 -16.23
N ILE A 173 -0.65 -16.26 -16.83
CA ILE A 173 -1.98 -16.42 -17.41
C ILE A 173 -1.82 -16.81 -18.88
N THR A 174 -2.29 -18.01 -19.23
CA THR A 174 -2.28 -18.47 -20.62
C THR A 174 -3.21 -17.60 -21.48
N PRO A 175 -3.00 -17.51 -22.80
CA PRO A 175 -3.92 -16.76 -23.67
C PRO A 175 -5.38 -17.21 -23.56
N GLN A 176 -5.62 -18.53 -23.46
CA GLN A 176 -6.97 -19.08 -23.29
C GLN A 176 -7.58 -18.68 -21.95
N HIS A 177 -6.80 -18.72 -20.87
CA HIS A 177 -7.22 -18.30 -19.54
C HIS A 177 -7.53 -16.79 -19.49
N HIS A 178 -6.73 -15.98 -20.19
CA HIS A 178 -6.99 -14.56 -20.30
C HIS A 178 -8.32 -14.25 -20.99
N GLU A 179 -8.63 -14.93 -22.11
CA GLU A 179 -9.92 -14.76 -22.80
C GLU A 179 -11.09 -15.23 -21.92
N PHE A 180 -10.92 -16.31 -21.18
CA PHE A 180 -11.90 -16.78 -20.20
C PHE A 180 -12.15 -15.72 -19.10
N ASN A 181 -11.10 -15.13 -18.54
CA ASN A 181 -11.22 -14.07 -17.56
C ASN A 181 -11.94 -12.82 -18.15
N LYS A 182 -11.62 -12.43 -19.38
CA LYS A 182 -12.28 -11.29 -20.05
C LYS A 182 -13.78 -11.53 -20.23
N GLN A 183 -14.19 -12.74 -20.57
CA GLN A 183 -15.62 -13.10 -20.69
C GLN A 183 -16.33 -12.97 -19.35
N GLN A 184 -15.76 -13.52 -18.26
CA GLN A 184 -16.33 -13.42 -16.92
C GLN A 184 -16.40 -11.99 -16.42
N VAL A 185 -15.35 -11.19 -16.62
CA VAL A 185 -15.34 -9.75 -16.28
C VAL A 185 -16.40 -9.00 -17.08
N THR A 186 -16.63 -9.35 -18.35
CA THR A 186 -17.70 -8.74 -19.17
C THR A 186 -19.08 -9.06 -18.59
N GLU A 187 -19.34 -10.30 -18.18
CA GLU A 187 -20.59 -10.68 -17.53
C GLU A 187 -20.81 -9.92 -16.22
N LEU A 188 -19.78 -9.85 -15.36
CA LEU A 188 -19.84 -9.17 -14.08
C LEU A 188 -20.14 -7.67 -14.21
N LEU A 189 -19.51 -7.00 -15.15
CA LEU A 189 -19.71 -5.56 -15.37
C LEU A 189 -20.98 -5.21 -16.18
N SER A 190 -21.60 -6.19 -16.84
CA SER A 190 -22.81 -5.97 -17.65
C SER A 190 -24.11 -6.31 -16.94
N ASN A 191 -24.08 -7.26 -15.98
CA ASN A 191 -25.31 -7.88 -15.47
C ASN A 191 -25.69 -7.50 -14.03
N TYR A 192 -24.80 -6.80 -13.30
CA TYR A 192 -24.93 -6.60 -11.85
C TYR A 192 -25.07 -5.12 -11.44
N GLY A 193 -25.45 -4.25 -12.37
CA GLY A 193 -25.65 -2.82 -12.10
C GLY A 193 -24.36 -2.03 -12.04
N LYS A 194 -24.37 -0.92 -11.30
CA LYS A 194 -23.20 -0.04 -11.14
C LYS A 194 -22.20 -0.67 -10.17
N ILE A 195 -20.97 -0.83 -10.63
CA ILE A 195 -19.85 -1.36 -9.83
C ILE A 195 -18.88 -0.24 -9.51
N SER A 196 -18.61 -0.02 -8.23
CA SER A 196 -17.75 1.06 -7.76
C SER A 196 -16.27 0.74 -7.92
N GLU A 197 -15.90 -0.52 -7.76
CA GLU A 197 -14.51 -1.01 -7.89
C GLU A 197 -14.48 -2.47 -8.31
N LEU A 198 -13.50 -2.80 -9.16
CA LEU A 198 -13.14 -4.17 -9.50
C LEU A 198 -11.75 -4.48 -8.96
N TRP A 199 -11.74 -5.35 -7.97
CA TRP A 199 -10.55 -5.74 -7.23
C TRP A 199 -9.95 -7.01 -7.84
N PHE A 200 -9.06 -6.85 -8.81
CA PHE A 200 -8.29 -7.97 -9.34
C PHE A 200 -7.29 -8.48 -8.32
N ASP A 201 -7.05 -9.78 -8.33
CA ASP A 201 -6.08 -10.39 -7.43
C ASP A 201 -5.35 -11.54 -8.11
N MET A 202 -4.08 -11.66 -7.77
CA MET A 202 -3.17 -12.74 -8.11
C MET A 202 -2.98 -12.97 -9.63
N GLY A 203 -1.96 -13.73 -9.96
CA GLY A 203 -1.59 -14.05 -11.33
C GLY A 203 -0.55 -13.09 -11.92
N SER A 204 0.23 -13.62 -12.84
CA SER A 204 1.26 -12.89 -13.56
C SER A 204 0.79 -12.56 -14.96
N ASN A 205 0.01 -11.50 -15.07
CA ASN A 205 -0.38 -10.96 -16.36
C ASN A 205 0.81 -10.41 -17.12
N THR A 206 0.85 -10.60 -18.44
CA THR A 206 1.70 -9.79 -19.29
C THR A 206 1.22 -8.33 -19.30
N PRO A 207 2.07 -7.35 -19.68
CA PRO A 207 1.66 -5.96 -19.80
C PRO A 207 0.44 -5.76 -20.71
N GLN A 208 0.34 -6.54 -21.79
CA GLN A 208 -0.79 -6.50 -22.70
C GLN A 208 -2.08 -7.04 -22.05
N GLN A 209 -2.00 -8.13 -21.29
CA GLN A 209 -3.15 -8.70 -20.60
C GLN A 209 -3.70 -7.74 -19.54
N SER A 210 -2.84 -7.10 -18.75
CA SER A 210 -3.26 -6.09 -17.78
C SER A 210 -3.93 -4.89 -18.45
N LYS A 211 -3.35 -4.41 -19.56
CA LYS A 211 -3.93 -3.34 -20.36
C LYS A 211 -5.33 -3.69 -20.86
N GLU A 212 -5.48 -4.88 -21.44
CA GLU A 212 -6.77 -5.32 -22.00
C GLU A 212 -7.85 -5.44 -20.92
N LEU A 213 -7.51 -5.95 -19.72
CA LEU A 213 -8.47 -6.00 -18.62
C LEU A 213 -8.85 -4.59 -18.14
N TYR A 214 -7.89 -3.70 -17.98
CA TYR A 214 -8.13 -2.32 -17.59
C TYR A 214 -9.02 -1.58 -18.58
N GLU A 215 -8.69 -1.66 -19.88
CA GLU A 215 -9.48 -1.03 -20.95
C GLU A 215 -10.88 -1.64 -21.07
N LEU A 216 -11.02 -2.94 -20.85
CA LEU A 216 -12.32 -3.63 -20.84
C LEU A 216 -13.23 -3.09 -19.72
N VAL A 217 -12.69 -2.94 -18.51
CA VAL A 217 -13.45 -2.39 -17.36
C VAL A 217 -13.94 -1.00 -17.69
N HIS A 218 -13.07 -0.09 -18.11
CA HIS A 218 -13.45 1.29 -18.40
C HIS A 218 -14.32 1.45 -19.65
N LYS A 219 -14.24 0.51 -20.60
CA LYS A 219 -15.16 0.45 -21.74
C LYS A 219 -16.60 0.12 -21.31
N LEU A 220 -16.77 -0.80 -20.36
CA LEU A 220 -18.07 -1.26 -19.88
C LEU A 220 -18.64 -0.34 -18.79
N GLN A 221 -17.79 0.06 -17.85
CA GLN A 221 -18.14 0.96 -16.75
C GLN A 221 -17.02 2.00 -16.53
N PRO A 222 -17.10 3.17 -17.17
CA PRO A 222 -16.04 4.19 -17.11
C PRO A 222 -15.69 4.68 -15.70
N GLU A 223 -16.66 4.61 -14.76
CA GLU A 223 -16.50 5.06 -13.38
C GLU A 223 -16.01 3.96 -12.41
N CYS A 224 -15.92 2.70 -12.88
CA CYS A 224 -15.45 1.59 -12.05
C CYS A 224 -13.94 1.71 -11.81
N MET A 225 -13.54 1.74 -10.56
CA MET A 225 -12.14 1.84 -10.16
C MET A 225 -11.44 0.47 -10.23
N VAL A 226 -10.29 0.40 -10.87
CA VAL A 226 -9.51 -0.84 -11.06
C VAL A 226 -8.38 -0.91 -10.06
N SER A 227 -8.26 -2.04 -9.34
CA SER A 227 -7.21 -2.27 -8.34
C SER A 227 -5.83 -2.48 -8.96
N GLY A 228 -4.78 -2.08 -8.22
CA GLY A 228 -3.40 -2.23 -8.64
C GLY A 228 -2.93 -3.67 -8.84
N ARG A 229 -3.65 -4.66 -8.31
CA ARG A 229 -3.29 -6.07 -8.49
C ARG A 229 -3.60 -6.65 -9.87
N VAL A 230 -4.20 -5.89 -10.79
CA VAL A 230 -4.20 -6.25 -12.22
C VAL A 230 -2.79 -6.22 -12.82
N GLY A 231 -1.89 -5.48 -12.19
CA GLY A 231 -0.47 -5.43 -12.52
C GLY A 231 -0.08 -4.47 -13.65
N ASN A 232 1.23 -4.37 -13.88
CA ASN A 232 1.83 -3.66 -15.02
C ASN A 232 1.50 -2.16 -15.13
N GLY A 233 1.07 -1.51 -14.03
CA GLY A 233 0.78 -0.09 -14.02
C GLY A 233 -0.58 0.31 -14.62
N TRP A 234 -1.47 -0.64 -14.85
CA TRP A 234 -2.80 -0.41 -15.38
C TRP A 234 -3.84 -0.41 -14.25
N TYR A 235 -3.94 0.69 -13.50
CA TYR A 235 -4.87 0.78 -12.37
C TYR A 235 -5.31 2.21 -12.06
N ASP A 236 -6.38 2.34 -11.30
CA ASP A 236 -6.89 3.62 -10.78
C ASP A 236 -6.52 3.83 -9.31
N PHE A 237 -6.39 2.76 -8.53
CA PHE A 237 -5.95 2.84 -7.14
C PHE A 237 -4.92 1.75 -6.81
N ALA A 238 -3.91 2.14 -6.04
CA ALA A 238 -2.90 1.22 -5.55
C ALA A 238 -3.46 0.37 -4.40
N VAL A 239 -3.01 -0.88 -4.33
CA VAL A 239 -3.35 -1.80 -3.25
C VAL A 239 -2.07 -2.14 -2.48
N MET A 240 -2.13 -2.02 -1.16
CA MET A 240 -1.01 -2.38 -0.30
C MET A 240 -0.91 -3.90 -0.11
N ALA A 241 0.19 -4.36 0.47
CA ALA A 241 0.26 -5.72 0.98
C ALA A 241 -0.84 -5.95 2.02
N ASP A 242 -1.25 -7.21 2.16
CA ASP A 242 -2.30 -7.60 3.08
C ASP A 242 -2.00 -7.11 4.50
N ASN A 243 -2.99 -6.48 5.13
CA ASN A 243 -2.87 -5.92 6.48
C ASN A 243 -1.76 -4.85 6.65
N THR A 244 -1.37 -4.15 5.59
CA THR A 244 -0.35 -3.10 5.64
C THR A 244 -0.83 -1.77 5.09
N TYR A 245 -0.10 -0.70 5.41
CA TYR A 245 -0.28 0.63 4.84
C TYR A 245 1.11 1.28 4.64
N PRO A 246 1.23 2.27 3.74
CA PRO A 246 2.51 2.92 3.48
C PRO A 246 2.95 3.81 4.64
N GLU A 247 4.24 4.02 4.78
CA GLU A 247 4.81 4.92 5.81
C GLU A 247 4.51 6.40 5.57
N GLY A 248 4.03 6.76 4.39
CA GLY A 248 3.70 8.14 4.01
C GLY A 248 2.54 8.20 3.03
N ALA A 249 2.04 9.42 2.79
CA ALA A 249 0.96 9.65 1.84
C ALA A 249 1.41 9.29 0.40
N LEU A 250 0.58 8.58 -0.33
CA LEU A 250 0.79 8.26 -1.75
C LEU A 250 0.18 9.34 -2.64
N GLN A 251 0.74 9.52 -3.84
CA GLN A 251 0.17 10.45 -4.83
C GLN A 251 -1.07 9.88 -5.53
N ALA A 252 -1.11 8.57 -5.73
CA ALA A 252 -2.27 7.89 -6.30
C ALA A 252 -3.31 7.55 -5.22
N PRO A 253 -4.59 7.44 -5.54
CA PRO A 253 -5.55 6.80 -4.67
C PRO A 253 -5.08 5.40 -4.27
N TRP A 254 -5.32 5.00 -3.05
CA TRP A 254 -4.87 3.69 -2.56
C TRP A 254 -5.79 3.10 -1.50
N GLN A 255 -5.73 1.79 -1.36
CA GLN A 255 -6.54 1.03 -0.44
C GLN A 255 -5.68 0.00 0.31
N SER A 256 -5.93 -0.14 1.59
CA SER A 256 -5.40 -1.23 2.41
C SER A 256 -6.51 -2.23 2.70
N ALA A 257 -6.34 -3.46 2.22
CA ALA A 257 -7.20 -4.57 2.60
C ALA A 257 -6.65 -5.22 3.88
N ALA A 258 -7.52 -5.44 4.84
CA ALA A 258 -7.20 -6.06 6.12
C ALA A 258 -8.19 -7.16 6.46
N SER A 259 -7.68 -8.28 6.93
CA SER A 259 -8.49 -9.36 7.47
C SER A 259 -8.84 -9.11 8.94
N MET A 260 -9.92 -9.71 9.42
CA MET A 260 -10.26 -9.66 10.86
C MET A 260 -9.15 -10.31 11.69
N PHE A 261 -8.58 -11.39 11.19
CA PHE A 261 -7.44 -12.11 11.76
C PHE A 261 -6.37 -12.28 10.68
N ASN A 262 -5.12 -11.95 11.00
CA ASN A 262 -4.02 -11.95 10.03
C ASN A 262 -3.74 -13.34 9.41
N GLU A 263 -4.24 -14.39 10.03
CA GLU A 263 -4.02 -15.77 9.64
C GLU A 263 -5.03 -16.28 8.58
N THR A 264 -6.09 -15.54 8.27
CA THR A 264 -7.13 -15.99 7.32
C THR A 264 -8.03 -14.84 6.85
N TRP A 265 -8.52 -14.95 5.61
CA TRP A 265 -9.56 -14.08 5.06
C TRP A 265 -10.94 -14.74 5.16
N SER A 266 -11.02 -16.05 4.95
CA SER A 266 -12.28 -16.77 5.05
C SER A 266 -12.53 -17.30 6.46
N TYR A 267 -13.74 -17.85 6.65
CA TYR A 267 -14.13 -18.50 7.89
C TYR A 267 -13.15 -19.61 8.29
N ARG A 268 -12.74 -19.58 9.56
CA ARG A 268 -11.91 -20.59 10.21
C ARG A 268 -12.57 -20.99 11.51
N SER A 269 -13.04 -22.23 11.61
CA SER A 269 -13.83 -22.70 12.74
C SER A 269 -13.04 -22.76 14.06
N TRP A 270 -11.75 -23.01 13.98
CA TRP A 270 -10.82 -23.10 15.09
C TRP A 270 -10.02 -21.81 15.34
N GLN A 271 -10.42 -20.67 14.73
CA GLN A 271 -9.77 -19.37 14.95
C GLN A 271 -9.94 -18.93 16.42
N GLU A 272 -8.82 -18.64 17.08
CA GLU A 272 -8.84 -17.95 18.35
C GLU A 272 -9.25 -16.48 18.14
N ARG A 273 -10.30 -16.03 18.84
CA ARG A 273 -10.90 -14.72 18.57
C ARG A 273 -10.57 -13.66 19.61
N GLY A 274 -10.34 -14.06 20.86
CA GLY A 274 -10.10 -13.11 21.95
C GLY A 274 -11.34 -12.29 22.30
N GLU A 275 -11.13 -11.08 22.82
CA GLU A 275 -12.20 -10.19 23.24
C GLU A 275 -12.65 -9.28 22.07
N VAL A 276 -13.96 -9.12 21.94
CA VAL A 276 -14.58 -8.29 20.88
C VAL A 276 -14.07 -6.85 20.93
N HIS A 277 -13.98 -6.29 22.13
CA HIS A 277 -13.54 -4.91 22.32
C HIS A 277 -12.09 -4.69 21.87
N ASP A 278 -11.19 -5.58 22.24
CA ASP A 278 -9.77 -5.46 21.88
C ASP A 278 -9.59 -5.54 20.35
N LYS A 279 -10.31 -6.46 19.70
CA LYS A 279 -10.31 -6.60 18.26
C LYS A 279 -10.92 -5.38 17.55
N ALA A 280 -12.00 -4.84 18.09
CA ALA A 280 -12.62 -3.62 17.56
C ALA A 280 -11.65 -2.43 17.62
N MET A 281 -10.95 -2.26 18.76
CA MET A 281 -9.95 -1.20 18.90
C MET A 281 -8.72 -1.40 18.02
N GLU A 282 -8.29 -2.65 17.82
CA GLU A 282 -7.21 -2.98 16.85
C GLU A 282 -7.59 -2.52 15.44
N LYS A 283 -8.76 -2.91 14.95
CA LYS A 283 -9.21 -2.58 13.59
C LYS A 283 -9.57 -1.10 13.42
N LEU A 284 -10.09 -0.48 14.47
CA LEU A 284 -10.32 0.97 14.49
C LEU A 284 -8.99 1.76 14.39
N ARG A 285 -7.95 1.34 15.08
CA ARG A 285 -6.60 1.93 14.93
C ARG A 285 -6.07 1.74 13.51
N SER A 286 -6.30 0.58 12.91
CA SER A 286 -5.92 0.33 11.51
C SER A 286 -6.66 1.27 10.55
N LEU A 287 -7.98 1.43 10.71
CA LEU A 287 -8.78 2.40 9.94
C LEU A 287 -8.23 3.82 10.08
N ILE A 288 -7.98 4.26 11.31
CA ILE A 288 -7.44 5.60 11.60
C ILE A 288 -6.08 5.80 10.93
N ASN A 289 -5.19 4.83 11.03
CA ASN A 289 -3.87 4.89 10.41
C ASN A 289 -3.98 4.97 8.89
N VAL A 290 -4.79 4.12 8.26
CA VAL A 290 -4.99 4.16 6.81
C VAL A 290 -5.54 5.51 6.36
N VAL A 291 -6.56 6.03 7.01
CA VAL A 291 -7.18 7.30 6.63
C VAL A 291 -6.25 8.49 6.87
N SER A 292 -5.47 8.46 7.95
CA SER A 292 -4.49 9.52 8.24
C SER A 292 -3.32 9.55 7.25
N HIS A 293 -3.09 8.46 6.51
CA HIS A 293 -2.14 8.39 5.40
C HIS A 293 -2.80 8.62 4.02
N GLY A 294 -4.10 8.95 4.00
CA GLY A 294 -4.84 9.31 2.79
C GLY A 294 -5.44 8.11 2.05
N GLY A 295 -5.50 6.93 2.65
CA GLY A 295 -6.04 5.72 2.02
C GLY A 295 -7.50 5.44 2.34
N ASN A 296 -8.00 4.37 1.74
CA ASN A 296 -9.26 3.70 2.06
C ASN A 296 -8.97 2.37 2.79
N PHE A 297 -9.75 2.06 3.80
CA PHE A 297 -9.64 0.82 4.58
C PHE A 297 -10.73 -0.16 4.17
N LEU A 298 -10.33 -1.34 3.73
CA LEU A 298 -11.20 -2.43 3.31
C LEU A 298 -11.08 -3.58 4.33
N LEU A 299 -12.05 -3.67 5.27
CA LEU A 299 -12.01 -4.66 6.35
C LEU A 299 -12.85 -5.88 6.00
N ASN A 300 -12.22 -7.03 6.08
CA ASN A 300 -12.80 -8.31 5.69
C ASN A 300 -13.60 -8.99 6.80
N ILE A 301 -14.68 -9.66 6.38
CA ILE A 301 -15.39 -10.69 7.13
C ILE A 301 -15.35 -12.01 6.36
N GLY A 302 -15.42 -13.13 7.10
CA GLY A 302 -15.47 -14.49 6.53
C GLY A 302 -16.73 -15.24 6.95
N PRO A 303 -17.85 -15.16 6.18
CA PRO A 303 -19.06 -15.91 6.49
C PRO A 303 -18.83 -17.42 6.55
N ARG A 304 -19.60 -18.10 7.41
CA ARG A 304 -19.60 -19.57 7.51
C ARG A 304 -20.11 -20.22 6.23
N GLY A 305 -19.86 -21.50 6.07
CA GLY A 305 -20.35 -22.27 4.92
C GLY A 305 -21.86 -22.26 4.74
N ASP A 306 -22.62 -22.04 5.80
CA ASP A 306 -24.08 -21.87 5.77
C ASP A 306 -24.53 -20.44 5.38
N GLY A 307 -23.58 -19.51 5.16
CA GLY A 307 -23.80 -18.13 4.78
C GLY A 307 -23.97 -17.15 5.93
N SER A 308 -24.04 -17.63 7.17
CA SER A 308 -24.18 -16.75 8.33
C SER A 308 -22.91 -15.95 8.62
N VAL A 309 -23.06 -14.68 8.98
CA VAL A 309 -21.95 -13.86 9.48
C VAL A 309 -21.56 -14.33 10.89
N VAL A 310 -20.27 -14.40 11.16
CA VAL A 310 -19.76 -14.79 12.48
C VAL A 310 -20.13 -13.71 13.49
N GLU A 311 -20.76 -14.07 14.61
CA GLU A 311 -21.25 -13.14 15.63
C GLU A 311 -20.14 -12.22 16.16
N PHE A 312 -18.97 -12.80 16.43
CA PHE A 312 -17.79 -12.05 16.88
C PHE A 312 -17.41 -10.94 15.89
N GLU A 313 -17.39 -11.24 14.59
CA GLU A 313 -17.08 -10.27 13.55
C GLU A 313 -18.16 -9.18 13.46
N SER A 314 -19.42 -9.57 13.53
CA SER A 314 -20.56 -8.64 13.58
C SER A 314 -20.46 -7.69 14.78
N ASP A 315 -20.13 -8.19 15.97
CA ASP A 315 -20.03 -7.39 17.18
C ASP A 315 -18.81 -6.44 17.15
N VAL A 316 -17.68 -6.88 16.58
CA VAL A 316 -16.53 -6.02 16.31
C VAL A 316 -16.92 -4.86 15.39
N LEU A 317 -17.60 -5.16 14.28
CA LEU A 317 -18.05 -4.13 13.32
C LEU A 317 -19.00 -3.12 13.95
N LYS A 318 -19.96 -3.56 14.77
CA LYS A 318 -20.90 -2.69 15.48
C LYS A 318 -20.21 -1.76 16.47
N GLN A 319 -19.17 -2.24 17.17
CA GLN A 319 -18.39 -1.38 18.08
C GLN A 319 -17.61 -0.31 17.31
N ILE A 320 -17.02 -0.66 16.17
CA ILE A 320 -16.37 0.32 15.28
C ILE A 320 -17.41 1.35 14.81
N GLY A 321 -18.59 0.89 14.38
CA GLY A 321 -19.70 1.74 13.95
C GLY A 321 -20.19 2.70 15.02
N ALA A 322 -20.26 2.25 16.28
CA ALA A 322 -20.63 3.10 17.41
C ALA A 322 -19.63 4.25 17.59
N TRP A 323 -18.34 3.98 17.51
CA TRP A 323 -17.31 5.03 17.57
C TRP A 323 -17.40 5.99 16.38
N LEU A 324 -17.62 5.47 15.17
CA LEU A 324 -17.74 6.27 13.95
C LEU A 324 -18.99 7.16 13.93
N LYS A 325 -20.08 6.74 14.58
CA LYS A 325 -21.29 7.55 14.74
C LYS A 325 -21.02 8.86 15.48
N GLU A 326 -20.10 8.84 16.44
CA GLU A 326 -19.71 10.01 17.21
C GLU A 326 -18.55 10.79 16.58
N ASN A 327 -17.59 10.09 15.99
CA ASN A 327 -16.31 10.65 15.56
C ASN A 327 -16.10 10.63 14.04
N GLY A 328 -17.12 10.28 13.26
CA GLY A 328 -17.00 10.08 11.81
C GLY A 328 -16.55 11.33 11.03
N GLU A 329 -16.72 12.54 11.57
CA GLU A 329 -16.22 13.76 10.95
C GLU A 329 -14.69 13.78 10.83
N ALA A 330 -13.99 13.07 11.73
CA ALA A 330 -12.54 12.91 11.70
C ALA A 330 -12.06 11.87 10.68
N ILE A 331 -12.99 11.13 10.07
CA ILE A 331 -12.70 10.04 9.12
C ILE A 331 -13.24 10.35 7.72
N TYR A 332 -14.55 10.61 7.59
CA TYR A 332 -15.19 10.76 6.29
C TYR A 332 -14.99 12.15 5.68
N GLY A 333 -14.59 12.15 4.41
CA GLY A 333 -14.31 13.38 3.68
C GLY A 333 -13.07 14.10 4.19
N THR A 334 -12.21 13.42 4.94
CA THR A 334 -10.93 13.95 5.38
C THR A 334 -9.82 13.60 4.39
N GLU A 335 -8.75 14.35 4.50
CA GLU A 335 -7.49 14.13 3.80
C GLU A 335 -6.41 13.69 4.79
N ALA A 336 -5.26 13.23 4.26
CA ALA A 336 -4.13 12.78 5.05
C ALA A 336 -3.67 13.81 6.08
N SER A 337 -3.00 13.33 7.12
CA SER A 337 -2.35 14.17 8.13
C SER A 337 -1.51 15.25 7.46
N PRO A 338 -1.56 16.51 7.94
CA PRO A 338 -0.67 17.54 7.44
C PRO A 338 0.76 17.39 7.95
N PHE A 339 0.96 16.54 8.97
CA PHE A 339 2.26 16.28 9.57
C PHE A 339 2.91 15.05 8.95
N ARG A 340 4.23 15.05 8.89
CA ARG A 340 5.03 13.90 8.46
C ARG A 340 5.60 13.12 9.63
N GLU A 341 5.72 13.80 10.75
CA GLU A 341 6.17 13.22 11.99
C GLU A 341 5.16 12.18 12.45
N GLN A 342 5.67 11.05 12.91
CA GLN A 342 4.88 10.05 13.63
C GLN A 342 4.89 10.44 15.10
N PHE A 343 3.71 10.45 15.70
CA PHE A 343 3.54 10.81 17.09
C PHE A 343 3.17 9.59 17.92
N ASP A 344 3.82 9.39 19.05
CA ASP A 344 3.49 8.30 19.97
C ASP A 344 2.05 8.34 20.49
N TRP A 345 1.44 9.55 20.57
CA TRP A 345 0.08 9.73 21.03
C TRP A 345 -1.00 9.37 20.00
N GLY A 346 -0.65 9.22 18.74
CA GLY A 346 -1.59 8.90 17.66
C GLY A 346 -1.31 9.65 16.38
N THR A 347 -2.36 10.08 15.70
CA THR A 347 -2.24 10.71 14.39
C THR A 347 -3.25 11.84 14.19
N SER A 348 -3.35 12.37 12.97
CA SER A 348 -4.32 13.40 12.64
C SER A 348 -4.88 13.24 11.23
N THR A 349 -6.04 13.85 11.00
CA THR A 349 -6.64 14.06 9.69
C THR A 349 -7.03 15.53 9.54
N ARG A 350 -7.26 15.99 8.31
CA ARG A 350 -7.64 17.38 8.03
C ARG A 350 -8.85 17.45 7.09
N LYS A 351 -9.62 18.52 7.22
CA LYS A 351 -10.77 18.79 6.34
C LYS A 351 -11.04 20.30 6.28
N GLY A 352 -10.71 20.90 5.15
CA GLY A 352 -10.79 22.36 5.01
C GLY A 352 -9.94 23.06 6.10
N ASN A 353 -10.54 23.94 6.89
CA ASN A 353 -9.85 24.63 7.98
C ASN A 353 -9.81 23.87 9.31
N LYS A 354 -10.21 22.59 9.32
CA LYS A 354 -10.22 21.75 10.52
C LYS A 354 -9.06 20.75 10.52
N LEU A 355 -8.50 20.56 11.69
CA LEU A 355 -7.53 19.51 12.03
C LEU A 355 -8.14 18.65 13.12
N TYR A 356 -8.18 17.36 12.90
CA TYR A 356 -8.62 16.36 13.88
C TYR A 356 -7.39 15.65 14.42
N LEU A 357 -7.11 15.77 15.71
CA LEU A 357 -6.09 14.96 16.38
C LEU A 357 -6.79 13.73 16.94
N ILE A 358 -6.30 12.57 16.59
CA ILE A 358 -6.87 11.27 16.98
C ILE A 358 -5.89 10.59 17.92
N LEU A 359 -6.22 10.55 19.20
CA LEU A 359 -5.39 10.00 20.26
C LEU A 359 -5.59 8.49 20.29
N SER A 360 -4.90 7.77 19.44
CA SER A 360 -5.00 6.31 19.27
C SER A 360 -3.76 5.55 19.76
N GLY A 361 -2.75 6.27 20.23
CA GLY A 361 -1.48 5.74 20.72
C GLY A 361 -1.27 5.89 22.22
N LYS A 362 -0.03 6.15 22.63
CA LYS A 362 0.35 6.35 24.03
C LYS A 362 -0.03 7.74 24.51
N TYR A 363 -0.70 7.83 25.63
CA TYR A 363 -0.96 9.12 26.27
C TYR A 363 0.38 9.84 26.57
N PRO A 364 0.51 11.15 26.23
CA PRO A 364 1.73 11.89 26.53
C PRO A 364 1.97 11.95 28.04
N SER A 365 3.15 11.51 28.48
CA SER A 365 3.49 11.39 29.91
C SER A 365 3.40 12.70 30.68
N ASN A 366 3.57 13.84 29.98
CA ASN A 366 3.45 15.19 30.54
C ASN A 366 2.08 15.82 30.31
N GLY A 367 1.13 15.09 29.74
CA GLY A 367 -0.21 15.61 29.41
C GLY A 367 -0.19 16.73 28.35
N GLN A 368 0.85 16.81 27.51
CA GLN A 368 1.01 17.89 26.54
C GLN A 368 1.24 17.35 25.13
N ILE A 369 0.54 17.94 24.16
CA ILE A 369 0.82 17.77 22.74
C ILE A 369 1.36 19.08 22.19
N GLN A 370 2.48 19.04 21.50
CA GLN A 370 3.07 20.19 20.82
C GLN A 370 3.18 19.92 19.33
N LEU A 371 2.65 20.85 18.52
CA LEU A 371 2.66 20.77 17.07
C LEU A 371 3.17 22.09 16.47
N SER A 372 3.84 22.00 15.34
CA SER A 372 4.26 23.20 14.59
C SER A 372 3.15 23.60 13.62
N MET A 373 2.61 24.81 13.78
CA MET A 373 1.53 25.37 12.95
C MET A 373 1.86 26.84 12.58
N PRO A 374 2.97 27.10 11.87
CA PRO A 374 3.38 28.45 11.53
C PRO A 374 2.38 29.10 10.55
N GLY A 375 2.03 30.33 10.78
CA GLY A 375 1.15 31.13 9.92
C GLY A 375 -0.36 30.93 10.16
N TYR A 376 -0.75 30.02 11.07
CA TYR A 376 -2.15 29.80 11.43
C TYR A 376 -2.55 30.59 12.68
N LYS A 377 -3.87 30.80 12.81
CA LYS A 377 -4.50 31.29 14.06
C LYS A 377 -5.56 30.26 14.47
N LEU A 378 -5.49 29.79 15.70
CA LEU A 378 -6.51 28.91 16.27
C LEU A 378 -7.77 29.73 16.57
N LEU A 379 -8.91 29.30 16.02
CA LEU A 379 -10.21 29.93 16.23
C LEU A 379 -11.04 29.18 17.28
N LYS A 380 -10.98 27.83 17.26
CA LYS A 380 -11.79 26.98 18.14
C LYS A 380 -11.12 25.66 18.39
N SER A 381 -11.35 25.11 19.58
CA SER A 381 -11.02 23.74 19.94
C SER A 381 -12.21 23.05 20.57
N LYS A 382 -12.37 21.73 20.32
CA LYS A 382 -13.44 20.88 20.87
C LYS A 382 -12.87 19.49 21.13
N GLY A 383 -13.29 18.86 22.21
CA GLY A 383 -12.88 17.51 22.59
C GLY A 383 -12.44 17.47 24.05
N LYS A 384 -11.84 16.37 24.46
CA LYS A 384 -11.32 16.15 25.82
C LYS A 384 -9.94 16.83 25.96
N LEU A 385 -9.92 18.13 26.20
CA LEU A 385 -8.72 18.93 26.44
C LEU A 385 -8.94 19.95 27.54
N THR A 386 -7.88 20.32 28.26
CA THR A 386 -7.91 21.39 29.28
C THR A 386 -7.71 22.75 28.63
N SER A 387 -6.82 22.85 27.67
CA SER A 387 -6.57 24.07 26.90
C SER A 387 -5.91 23.78 25.57
N ALA A 388 -6.10 24.69 24.61
CA ALA A 388 -5.34 24.73 23.35
C ALA A 388 -4.90 26.16 23.08
N MET A 389 -3.63 26.38 22.82
CA MET A 389 -3.05 27.68 22.57
C MET A 389 -2.05 27.64 21.40
N LEU A 390 -2.25 28.51 20.43
CA LEU A 390 -1.32 28.69 19.33
C LEU A 390 -0.62 30.04 19.47
N LYS A 391 0.68 30.01 19.73
CA LYS A 391 1.50 31.22 19.89
C LYS A 391 2.86 31.04 19.19
N GLY A 392 3.23 31.99 18.36
CA GLY A 392 4.52 31.97 17.65
C GLY A 392 4.69 30.76 16.73
N GLY A 393 3.58 30.25 16.13
CA GLY A 393 3.60 29.08 15.29
C GLY A 393 3.65 27.74 16.05
N LYS A 394 3.68 27.75 17.37
CA LYS A 394 3.65 26.56 18.22
C LYS A 394 2.25 26.37 18.81
N LEU A 395 1.62 25.28 18.48
CA LEU A 395 0.34 24.83 19.04
C LEU A 395 0.63 23.92 20.24
N ASN A 396 0.18 24.34 21.42
CA ASN A 396 0.29 23.58 22.66
C ASN A 396 -1.12 23.19 23.10
N ILE A 397 -1.33 21.90 23.35
CA ILE A 397 -2.60 21.34 23.81
C ILE A 397 -2.34 20.65 25.15
N ALA A 398 -3.04 21.06 26.17
CA ALA A 398 -3.01 20.43 27.47
C ALA A 398 -4.18 19.44 27.58
N LEU A 399 -3.89 18.22 27.97
CA LEU A 399 -4.84 17.14 28.15
C LEU A 399 -5.14 16.95 29.66
N PRO A 400 -6.36 16.55 30.04
CA PRO A 400 -6.69 16.25 31.45
C PRO A 400 -5.93 15.01 31.93
N GLN A 401 -5.38 15.08 33.15
CA GLN A 401 -4.56 13.99 33.70
C GLN A 401 -5.30 12.67 33.99
N GLU A 402 -6.61 12.73 34.19
CA GLU A 402 -7.41 11.55 34.63
C GLU A 402 -8.36 11.01 33.55
N ALA A 403 -8.31 11.50 32.32
CA ALA A 403 -9.40 11.32 31.36
C ALA A 403 -9.18 10.29 30.26
N TYR A 404 -8.02 9.68 30.18
CA TYR A 404 -7.70 8.76 29.09
C TYR A 404 -7.30 7.39 29.63
N THR A 405 -8.04 6.37 29.24
CA THR A 405 -7.57 4.99 29.38
C THR A 405 -6.78 4.61 28.14
N PRO A 406 -5.80 3.71 28.23
CA PRO A 406 -5.03 3.26 27.06
C PRO A 406 -5.89 2.60 25.97
N GLN A 407 -7.12 2.23 26.28
CA GLN A 407 -8.07 1.59 25.38
C GLN A 407 -8.96 2.58 24.63
N ASP A 408 -9.13 3.81 25.14
CA ASP A 408 -10.00 4.82 24.53
C ASP A 408 -9.30 5.52 23.36
N ILE A 409 -10.02 5.73 22.28
CA ILE A 409 -9.59 6.54 21.14
C ILE A 409 -10.40 7.83 21.14
N GLU A 410 -9.74 8.93 21.43
CA GLU A 410 -10.37 10.25 21.57
C GLU A 410 -10.03 11.16 20.39
N VAL A 411 -10.94 12.06 20.05
CA VAL A 411 -10.75 13.03 18.97
C VAL A 411 -10.79 14.44 19.51
N ILE A 412 -9.80 15.25 19.12
CA ILE A 412 -9.75 16.69 19.37
C ILE A 412 -9.90 17.39 18.02
N GLU A 413 -10.95 18.19 17.88
CA GLU A 413 -11.17 19.06 16.73
C GLU A 413 -10.57 20.44 16.99
N LEU A 414 -9.77 20.93 16.03
CA LEU A 414 -9.19 22.26 16.03
C LEU A 414 -9.60 22.98 14.75
N ALA A 415 -10.11 24.19 14.83
CA ALA A 415 -10.45 25.01 13.69
C ALA A 415 -9.55 26.24 13.60
N PHE A 416 -9.07 26.53 12.40
CA PHE A 416 -8.13 27.60 12.10
C PHE A 416 -8.74 28.69 11.22
N ASP A 417 -8.06 29.79 11.06
CA ASP A 417 -8.46 30.94 10.25
C ASP A 417 -8.32 30.70 8.73
N GLN A 418 -7.65 29.62 8.34
CA GLN A 418 -7.45 29.23 6.95
C GLN A 418 -7.42 27.70 6.80
N GLU A 419 -7.45 27.22 5.57
CA GLU A 419 -7.37 25.81 5.25
C GLU A 419 -6.10 25.16 5.82
N VAL A 420 -6.25 23.99 6.47
CA VAL A 420 -5.12 23.21 6.97
C VAL A 420 -4.56 22.40 5.80
N ILE A 421 -3.34 22.68 5.46
CA ILE A 421 -2.65 22.07 4.32
C ILE A 421 -1.44 21.27 4.80
N PRO A 422 -0.98 20.27 4.03
CA PRO A 422 0.22 19.50 4.36
C PRO A 422 1.39 20.41 4.65
N GLN A 423 2.13 20.14 5.72
CA GLN A 423 3.37 20.85 5.99
C GLN A 423 4.39 20.43 4.94
N THR A 424 4.75 21.36 4.07
CA THR A 424 5.88 21.14 3.17
C THR A 424 7.13 21.12 4.01
N ASN A 425 8.04 20.21 3.66
CA ASN A 425 9.39 20.30 4.18
C ASN A 425 9.96 21.68 3.87
N ASP A 426 10.82 22.14 4.73
CA ASP A 426 11.79 23.16 4.35
C ASP A 426 12.35 22.78 2.97
N SER A 427 12.63 23.78 2.14
CA SER A 427 13.24 23.61 0.81
C SER A 427 14.55 22.78 0.83
N GLN A 428 15.07 22.47 2.00
CA GLN A 428 16.26 21.67 2.22
C GLN A 428 15.96 20.17 2.51
N THR A 429 14.71 19.83 2.80
CA THR A 429 14.34 18.47 3.21
C THR A 429 13.54 17.77 2.11
N ARG A 430 14.00 16.59 1.73
CA ARG A 430 13.34 15.73 0.73
C ARG A 430 12.04 15.14 1.27
N THR A 431 10.98 15.25 0.49
CA THR A 431 9.74 14.51 0.73
C THR A 431 9.58 13.44 -0.32
N PRO A 432 9.77 12.19 0.01
CA PRO A 432 9.42 11.13 -0.90
C PRO A 432 7.89 11.02 -1.01
N ASN A 433 7.39 11.09 -2.23
CA ASN A 433 6.05 10.69 -2.58
C ASN A 433 6.16 9.37 -3.32
N TYR A 434 5.79 8.30 -2.67
CA TYR A 434 5.78 6.97 -3.26
C TYR A 434 4.47 6.74 -3.98
N SER A 435 4.55 6.43 -5.25
CA SER A 435 3.50 5.72 -5.95
C SER A 435 3.95 4.27 -6.04
N TYR A 436 3.41 3.41 -5.20
CA TYR A 436 3.59 1.98 -5.39
C TYR A 436 2.66 1.53 -6.49
N ASP A 437 3.29 1.20 -7.58
CA ASP A 437 2.62 0.44 -8.60
C ASP A 437 2.65 -1.01 -8.13
N CYS A 438 1.50 -1.43 -7.53
CA CYS A 438 1.57 -2.37 -6.92
C CYS A 438 1.43 -3.60 -6.98
N PHE A 439 1.38 -4.08 -6.43
CA PHE A 439 1.29 -5.33 -5.85
C PHE A 439 0.79 -6.37 -6.78
N ASP A 440 1.49 -6.53 -7.76
CA ASP A 440 1.71 -7.86 -8.12
C ASP A 440 2.83 -8.40 -7.23
N TYR A 441 2.46 -9.13 -6.23
CA TYR A 441 3.37 -9.79 -5.33
C TYR A 441 4.50 -10.49 -6.05
N TYR A 442 4.25 -10.78 -7.30
CA TYR A 442 4.98 -11.82 -7.96
C TYR A 442 5.50 -11.40 -9.32
N SER A 443 4.92 -10.43 -9.96
CA SER A 443 5.36 -10.07 -11.30
C SER A 443 5.87 -8.67 -11.46
N ASN A 444 5.37 -7.70 -10.71
CA ASN A 444 5.64 -6.30 -11.02
C ASN A 444 5.76 -5.42 -9.78
N TYR A 445 6.70 -5.73 -8.94
CA TYR A 445 7.07 -4.79 -7.91
C TYR A 445 7.67 -3.55 -8.58
N ARG A 446 6.81 -2.57 -8.84
CA ARG A 446 7.22 -1.27 -9.34
C ARG A 446 7.00 -0.24 -8.27
N SER A 447 8.01 0.48 -7.93
CA SER A 447 7.87 1.74 -7.26
C SER A 447 8.26 2.85 -8.23
N ILE A 448 7.31 3.68 -8.61
CA ILE A 448 7.63 4.97 -9.23
C ILE A 448 7.83 5.94 -8.09
N VAL A 449 9.06 6.28 -7.80
CA VAL A 449 9.35 7.31 -6.81
C VAL A 449 9.48 8.63 -7.54
N SER A 450 8.55 9.52 -7.26
CA SER A 450 8.77 10.94 -7.50
C SER A 450 8.98 11.59 -6.14
N TYR A 451 9.89 12.52 -6.10
CA TYR A 451 10.16 13.31 -4.92
C TYR A 451 9.66 14.73 -5.15
N GLU A 452 9.19 15.36 -4.10
CA GLU A 452 8.69 16.72 -4.17
C GLU A 452 9.38 17.57 -3.11
N TRP A 453 9.84 18.76 -3.53
CA TRP A 453 10.47 19.75 -2.66
C TRP A 453 9.73 21.07 -2.75
N ALA A 454 9.63 21.78 -1.64
CA ALA A 454 9.12 23.12 -1.64
C ALA A 454 10.04 24.05 -2.44
N LEU A 455 9.45 24.93 -3.23
CA LEU A 455 10.16 26.00 -3.95
C LEU A 455 10.11 27.31 -3.16
N PRO A 456 11.19 28.10 -3.17
CA PRO A 456 11.16 29.43 -2.60
C PRO A 456 10.24 30.36 -3.43
N LYS A 457 9.56 31.30 -2.80
CA LYS A 457 8.75 32.33 -3.48
C LYS A 457 9.65 33.38 -4.16
N LYS A 458 10.45 32.94 -5.13
CA LYS A 458 11.40 33.71 -5.93
C LYS A 458 11.29 33.29 -7.38
N LYS A 459 11.64 34.15 -8.32
CA LYS A 459 11.63 33.86 -9.75
C LYS A 459 12.63 32.75 -10.20
N GLN A 460 13.56 32.40 -9.32
CA GLN A 460 14.57 31.38 -9.56
C GLN A 460 14.89 30.66 -8.25
N ALA A 461 15.09 29.34 -8.33
CA ALA A 461 15.66 28.54 -7.27
C ALA A 461 17.07 28.03 -7.65
N LYS A 462 18.00 28.13 -6.71
CA LYS A 462 19.29 27.45 -6.82
C LYS A 462 19.15 26.04 -6.27
N ILE A 463 19.54 25.06 -7.05
CA ILE A 463 19.45 23.64 -6.72
C ILE A 463 20.85 23.07 -6.64
N THR A 464 21.19 22.46 -5.52
CA THR A 464 22.40 21.65 -5.36
C THR A 464 22.00 20.17 -5.38
N LEU A 465 22.53 19.46 -6.35
CA LEU A 465 22.36 18.00 -6.53
C LEU A 465 23.57 17.29 -5.95
N THR A 466 23.36 16.31 -5.06
CA THR A 466 24.41 15.43 -4.56
C THR A 466 24.12 14.01 -5.01
N TYR A 467 25.06 13.34 -5.66
CA TYR A 467 24.87 12.02 -6.22
C TYR A 467 26.14 11.17 -6.20
N THR A 468 25.99 9.87 -6.33
CA THR A 468 27.09 8.90 -6.35
C THR A 468 27.70 8.77 -7.76
N PRO A 469 28.86 8.14 -7.93
CA PRO A 469 29.42 7.86 -9.26
C PRO A 469 28.46 7.11 -10.21
N GLN A 470 27.54 6.32 -9.69
CA GLN A 470 26.58 5.53 -10.49
C GLN A 470 25.47 6.34 -11.14
N GLU A 471 25.20 7.55 -10.63
CA GLU A 471 24.23 8.46 -11.25
C GLU A 471 24.82 9.31 -12.35
N ILE A 472 26.14 9.30 -12.56
CA ILE A 472 26.78 10.05 -13.64
C ILE A 472 26.20 9.63 -14.99
N GLY A 473 25.76 10.59 -15.79
CA GLY A 473 25.15 10.37 -17.10
C GLY A 473 23.64 10.15 -17.08
N LYS A 474 23.04 9.92 -15.90
CA LYS A 474 21.57 9.85 -15.78
C LYS A 474 20.96 11.25 -15.94
N GLU A 475 19.68 11.28 -16.31
CA GLU A 475 18.92 12.51 -16.46
C GLU A 475 17.78 12.54 -15.47
N ILE A 476 17.51 13.71 -14.91
CA ILE A 476 16.36 13.97 -14.06
C ILE A 476 15.49 15.06 -14.65
N SER A 477 14.19 14.97 -14.44
CA SER A 477 13.24 16.02 -14.74
C SER A 477 12.87 16.77 -13.46
N LEU A 478 12.91 18.10 -13.54
CA LEU A 478 12.46 19.02 -12.51
C LEU A 478 11.19 19.69 -13.03
N THR A 479 10.03 19.34 -12.47
CA THR A 479 8.72 19.86 -12.89
C THR A 479 8.14 20.72 -11.78
N PRO A 480 8.21 22.06 -11.87
CA PRO A 480 7.51 22.94 -10.93
C PRO A 480 6.00 22.73 -10.95
N SER A 481 5.33 22.96 -9.82
CA SER A 481 3.87 23.00 -9.79
C SER A 481 3.32 23.98 -10.81
N GLU A 482 2.22 23.64 -11.48
CA GLU A 482 1.59 24.42 -12.57
C GLU A 482 2.46 24.60 -13.83
N ALA A 483 3.66 24.01 -13.90
CA ALA A 483 4.48 24.08 -15.10
C ALA A 483 4.03 23.08 -16.17
N GLN A 484 3.98 23.56 -17.42
CA GLN A 484 3.65 22.73 -18.58
C GLN A 484 4.80 21.81 -19.01
N GLU A 485 6.03 22.24 -18.75
CA GLU A 485 7.24 21.54 -19.17
C GLU A 485 8.20 21.35 -18.00
N ALA A 486 8.93 20.23 -18.03
CA ALA A 486 9.98 19.93 -17.08
C ALA A 486 11.32 20.49 -17.53
N THR A 487 12.14 20.95 -16.61
CA THR A 487 13.56 21.20 -16.87
C THR A 487 14.33 19.89 -16.74
N ILE A 488 15.01 19.47 -17.81
CA ILE A 488 15.85 18.28 -17.80
C ILE A 488 17.27 18.67 -17.36
N VAL A 489 17.79 17.91 -16.39
CA VAL A 489 19.14 18.07 -15.86
C VAL A 489 19.90 16.75 -16.01
N LYS A 490 21.02 16.78 -16.72
CA LYS A 490 21.93 15.66 -16.83
C LYS A 490 22.95 15.70 -15.71
N LEU A 491 23.18 14.58 -15.05
CA LEU A 491 24.10 14.45 -13.93
C LEU A 491 25.52 14.19 -14.46
N GLU A 492 26.21 15.22 -14.93
CA GLU A 492 27.53 15.08 -15.55
C GLU A 492 28.52 16.23 -15.27
N GLY A 493 28.08 17.25 -14.58
CA GLY A 493 28.88 18.45 -14.29
C GLY A 493 29.30 18.61 -12.82
N GLY A 494 29.13 17.58 -12.01
CA GLY A 494 29.35 17.66 -10.57
C GLY A 494 30.81 17.75 -10.18
N LYS A 495 31.10 18.58 -9.15
CA LYS A 495 32.40 18.60 -8.50
C LYS A 495 32.54 17.41 -7.55
N ALA A 496 33.62 16.64 -7.70
CA ALA A 496 33.93 15.53 -6.79
C ALA A 496 34.17 16.05 -5.36
N VAL A 497 33.58 15.35 -4.40
CA VAL A 497 33.74 15.62 -2.97
C VAL A 497 34.10 14.31 -2.28
N THR A 498 35.24 14.28 -1.62
CA THR A 498 35.65 13.14 -0.81
C THR A 498 34.91 13.16 0.51
N LEU A 499 34.25 12.07 0.85
CA LEU A 499 33.58 11.87 2.13
C LEU A 499 34.63 11.69 3.26
N PRO A 500 34.23 11.86 4.53
CA PRO A 500 35.10 11.59 5.65
C PRO A 500 35.69 10.18 5.63
N ASP A 501 36.89 10.05 6.17
CA ASP A 501 37.52 8.76 6.36
C ASP A 501 36.64 7.83 7.22
N ASN A 502 36.42 6.62 6.73
CA ASN A 502 35.61 5.59 7.36
C ASN A 502 36.42 4.59 8.21
N THR A 503 37.75 4.75 8.28
CA THR A 503 38.64 3.87 9.08
C THR A 503 38.38 3.99 10.57
N ASN A 504 37.71 5.05 11.01
CA ASN A 504 37.31 5.28 12.39
C ASN A 504 36.00 4.61 12.81
N LEU A 505 35.31 3.93 11.88
CA LEU A 505 34.09 3.18 12.13
C LEU A 505 34.42 1.81 12.75
N ARG A 506 33.64 1.40 13.75
CA ARG A 506 33.76 0.08 14.33
C ARG A 506 32.63 -0.81 13.85
N TRP A 507 32.97 -1.72 12.96
CA TRP A 507 32.03 -2.68 12.40
C TRP A 507 31.85 -3.84 13.38
N GLY A 508 30.60 -4.09 13.76
CA GLY A 508 30.20 -5.25 14.53
C GLY A 508 30.10 -6.51 13.66
N LYS A 509 29.73 -7.61 14.31
CA LYS A 509 29.48 -8.87 13.61
C LYS A 509 28.32 -8.73 12.64
N ARG A 510 28.38 -9.49 11.55
CA ARG A 510 27.30 -9.58 10.55
C ARG A 510 26.53 -10.85 10.80
N TYR A 511 25.22 -10.76 10.64
CA TYR A 511 24.31 -11.87 10.81
C TYR A 511 23.39 -11.98 9.61
N MET A 512 23.10 -13.20 9.18
CA MET A 512 22.12 -13.47 8.13
C MET A 512 21.00 -14.34 8.68
N CYS A 513 19.80 -14.10 8.21
CA CYS A 513 18.62 -14.85 8.55
C CYS A 513 17.74 -15.11 7.32
N GLY A 514 17.09 -16.24 7.30
CA GLY A 514 16.22 -16.67 6.22
C GLY A 514 16.34 -18.19 5.97
N PRO A 515 15.58 -18.73 5.02
CA PRO A 515 14.61 -18.02 4.16
C PRO A 515 13.32 -17.61 4.89
N SER A 516 12.80 -16.47 4.51
CA SER A 516 11.46 -16.03 4.84
C SER A 516 10.55 -16.22 3.64
N PHE A 517 9.31 -16.69 3.86
CA PHE A 517 8.39 -16.87 2.74
C PHE A 517 7.80 -15.59 2.21
N SER A 518 7.86 -14.56 2.99
CA SER A 518 7.27 -13.31 2.62
C SER A 518 8.35 -12.40 2.06
N VAL A 519 8.28 -12.19 0.79
CA VAL A 519 8.93 -11.07 0.12
C VAL A 519 8.47 -9.75 0.76
N PHE A 520 7.44 -9.80 1.63
CA PHE A 520 6.64 -8.68 2.10
C PHE A 520 6.49 -8.60 3.61
N ASP A 521 7.36 -9.25 4.37
CA ASP A 521 7.39 -8.99 5.81
C ASP A 521 7.50 -7.49 6.00
N ALA A 522 6.50 -6.95 6.66
CA ALA A 522 6.34 -5.52 6.79
C ALA A 522 7.60 -4.85 7.38
N PRO A 523 7.94 -3.63 6.99
CA PRO A 523 9.04 -2.87 7.56
C PRO A 523 9.01 -2.78 9.10
N SER A 524 7.81 -2.83 9.70
CA SER A 524 7.64 -2.89 11.16
C SER A 524 8.40 -4.03 11.82
N THR A 525 8.69 -5.11 11.09
CA THR A 525 9.46 -6.24 11.58
C THR A 525 10.97 -5.99 11.55
N LEU A 526 11.43 -5.01 10.80
CA LEU A 526 12.83 -4.61 10.73
C LEU A 526 13.28 -3.68 11.86
N GLN A 527 12.34 -3.14 12.63
CA GLN A 527 12.60 -2.37 13.84
C GLN A 527 12.91 -3.26 15.05
N THR A 528 12.82 -4.57 14.91
CA THR A 528 13.08 -5.49 15.99
C THR A 528 14.56 -5.79 16.12
N SER A 529 15.03 -5.92 17.37
CA SER A 529 16.39 -6.39 17.67
C SER A 529 16.60 -7.81 17.14
N LEU A 530 17.86 -8.24 17.07
CA LEU A 530 18.23 -9.64 16.75
C LEU A 530 17.42 -10.68 17.53
N GLU A 531 17.05 -10.38 18.76
CA GLU A 531 16.29 -11.26 19.66
C GLU A 531 14.81 -11.36 19.28
N LYS A 532 14.31 -10.40 18.54
CA LYS A 532 12.90 -10.30 18.11
C LYS A 532 12.74 -10.37 16.60
N ALA A 533 13.71 -10.93 15.92
CA ALA A 533 13.72 -10.97 14.47
C ALA A 533 12.45 -11.65 13.92
N PRO A 534 11.84 -11.06 12.91
CA PRO A 534 10.56 -11.49 12.40
C PRO A 534 10.62 -12.72 11.52
N VAL A 535 11.54 -13.60 11.77
CA VAL A 535 11.80 -14.67 10.83
C VAL A 535 10.91 -15.85 11.17
N ARG A 536 9.96 -16.08 10.31
CA ARG A 536 9.11 -17.28 10.40
C ARG A 536 9.89 -18.58 10.19
N ARG A 537 11.12 -18.48 9.64
CA ARG A 537 12.01 -19.60 9.43
C ARG A 537 13.47 -19.16 9.54
N GLY A 538 14.23 -19.94 10.19
CA GLY A 538 15.66 -19.77 10.35
C GLY A 538 16.05 -18.94 11.56
N GLU A 539 17.22 -19.20 12.02
CA GLU A 539 17.88 -18.48 13.11
C GLU A 539 18.88 -17.49 12.49
N TRP A 540 19.17 -16.43 13.22
CA TRP A 540 20.27 -15.56 12.87
C TRP A 540 21.59 -16.31 12.99
N LYS A 541 22.32 -16.40 11.90
CA LYS A 541 23.63 -17.03 11.83
C LYS A 541 24.69 -15.98 11.56
N GLU A 542 25.77 -16.02 12.30
CA GLU A 542 26.93 -15.18 12.04
C GLU A 542 27.54 -15.51 10.68
N VAL A 543 27.80 -14.49 9.87
CA VAL A 543 28.48 -14.58 8.57
C VAL A 543 29.64 -13.60 8.55
N THR A 544 30.79 -14.07 8.13
CA THR A 544 32.03 -13.29 8.12
C THR A 544 32.27 -12.58 6.79
N GLU A 545 31.69 -13.10 5.73
CA GLU A 545 31.84 -12.63 4.37
C GLU A 545 31.10 -11.31 4.17
N GLU A 546 31.73 -10.37 3.49
CA GLU A 546 31.09 -9.12 3.01
C GLU A 546 30.27 -9.36 1.76
N GLN A 547 30.57 -10.43 1.04
CA GLN A 547 29.91 -10.89 -0.16
C GLN A 547 29.82 -12.41 -0.14
N MET A 548 28.64 -12.96 -0.40
CA MET A 548 28.46 -14.40 -0.56
C MET A 548 27.30 -14.72 -1.50
N THR A 549 27.36 -15.90 -2.10
CA THR A 549 26.24 -16.53 -2.82
C THR A 549 25.86 -17.83 -2.13
N PHE A 550 24.59 -18.21 -2.19
CA PHE A 550 24.07 -19.42 -1.56
C PHE A 550 22.84 -19.93 -2.31
N PRO A 551 22.55 -21.26 -2.21
CA PRO A 551 21.35 -21.84 -2.79
C PRO A 551 20.08 -21.21 -2.21
N ALA A 552 19.11 -20.94 -3.06
CA ALA A 552 17.82 -20.38 -2.69
C ALA A 552 16.71 -21.04 -3.50
N ASN A 553 15.52 -21.08 -2.94
CA ASN A 553 14.33 -21.43 -3.70
C ASN A 553 13.71 -20.18 -4.31
N ILE A 554 12.84 -20.38 -5.28
CA ILE A 554 12.06 -19.27 -5.84
C ILE A 554 11.14 -18.69 -4.76
N ILE A 555 11.01 -17.35 -4.76
CA ILE A 555 10.16 -16.58 -3.84
C ILE A 555 10.58 -16.72 -2.38
N GLU A 556 11.81 -16.34 -2.10
CA GLU A 556 12.35 -16.27 -0.75
C GLU A 556 12.99 -14.92 -0.47
N ALA A 557 12.90 -14.48 0.78
CA ALA A 557 13.60 -13.32 1.28
C ALA A 557 14.63 -13.72 2.34
N TYR A 558 15.72 -12.98 2.38
CA TYR A 558 16.77 -13.12 3.37
C TYR A 558 17.11 -11.74 3.93
N TYR A 559 17.64 -11.72 5.14
CA TYR A 559 18.04 -10.50 5.81
C TYR A 559 19.52 -10.61 6.21
N VAL A 560 20.28 -9.56 5.97
CA VAL A 560 21.67 -9.42 6.44
C VAL A 560 21.72 -8.19 7.32
N MET A 561 22.14 -8.37 8.57
CA MET A 561 22.21 -7.28 9.54
C MET A 561 23.62 -7.10 10.04
N GLN A 562 24.03 -5.84 10.19
CA GLN A 562 25.30 -5.47 10.78
C GLN A 562 25.17 -4.18 11.57
N GLU A 563 25.75 -4.14 12.77
CA GLU A 563 25.91 -2.90 13.52
C GLU A 563 27.19 -2.18 13.11
N VAL A 564 27.16 -0.87 13.16
CA VAL A 564 28.34 -0.02 13.01
C VAL A 564 28.29 1.11 14.02
N GLU A 565 29.40 1.29 14.74
CA GLU A 565 29.56 2.41 15.69
C GLU A 565 30.34 3.54 15.02
N SER A 566 29.71 4.73 14.97
CA SER A 566 30.35 5.93 14.43
C SER A 566 30.68 6.93 15.55
N PRO A 567 31.89 7.47 15.59
CA PRO A 567 32.29 8.43 16.63
C PRO A 567 31.60 9.80 16.46
N LYS A 568 31.05 10.08 15.30
CA LYS A 568 30.31 11.31 14.94
C LYS A 568 29.25 11.02 13.91
N ALA A 569 28.28 11.89 13.74
CA ALA A 569 27.36 11.84 12.58
C ALA A 569 28.16 12.08 11.30
N GLN A 570 28.03 11.19 10.30
CA GLN A 570 28.74 11.27 9.02
C GLN A 570 28.09 10.45 7.94
N ASP A 571 28.32 10.86 6.70
CA ASP A 571 27.90 10.10 5.52
C ASP A 571 29.01 9.17 5.08
N ILE A 572 28.63 7.96 4.65
CA ILE A 572 29.52 6.98 4.03
C ILE A 572 28.89 6.44 2.75
N LEU A 573 29.74 6.03 1.82
CA LEU A 573 29.30 5.33 0.61
C LEU A 573 29.45 3.82 0.85
N MET A 574 28.37 3.07 0.60
CA MET A 574 28.32 1.61 0.74
C MET A 574 28.19 0.97 -0.65
N ASP A 575 28.87 -0.14 -0.86
CA ASP A 575 28.60 -1.08 -1.94
C ASP A 575 27.60 -2.12 -1.43
N VAL A 576 26.48 -2.24 -2.12
CA VAL A 576 25.45 -3.25 -1.82
C VAL A 576 25.05 -3.96 -3.10
N ALA A 577 24.66 -5.22 -3.01
CA ALA A 577 24.19 -5.96 -4.17
C ALA A 577 23.29 -7.12 -3.75
N ALA A 578 22.37 -7.46 -4.64
CA ALA A 578 21.57 -8.67 -4.61
C ALA A 578 21.06 -9.00 -6.02
N GLY A 579 20.36 -10.11 -6.15
CA GLY A 579 19.76 -10.56 -7.40
C GLY A 579 18.48 -9.80 -7.77
N ASN A 580 17.31 -10.42 -7.58
CA ASN A 580 16.03 -9.89 -8.06
C ASN A 580 15.55 -8.62 -7.33
N GLY A 581 15.88 -8.46 -6.07
CA GLY A 581 15.51 -7.27 -5.33
C GLY A 581 16.32 -7.08 -4.06
N ILE A 582 16.42 -5.83 -3.66
CA ILE A 582 17.23 -5.41 -2.52
C ILE A 582 16.58 -4.19 -1.85
N GLU A 583 16.62 -4.16 -0.55
CA GLU A 583 16.23 -3.00 0.23
C GLU A 583 17.21 -2.83 1.40
N LEU A 584 17.77 -1.63 1.55
CA LEU A 584 18.68 -1.29 2.63
C LEU A 584 17.99 -0.38 3.62
N TYR A 585 18.01 -0.79 4.86
CA TYR A 585 17.54 0.00 5.99
C TYR A 585 18.73 0.47 6.84
N VAL A 586 18.65 1.69 7.31
CA VAL A 586 19.57 2.27 8.28
C VAL A 586 18.74 2.78 9.47
N ASN A 587 18.99 2.24 10.64
CA ASN A 587 18.25 2.57 11.86
C ASN A 587 16.71 2.44 11.68
N GLY A 588 16.27 1.41 10.93
CA GLY A 588 14.86 1.17 10.65
C GLY A 588 14.26 2.00 9.50
N THR A 589 15.02 2.92 8.92
CA THR A 589 14.55 3.74 7.78
C THR A 589 15.07 3.15 6.47
N SER A 590 14.18 2.88 5.52
CA SER A 590 14.55 2.47 4.16
C SER A 590 15.27 3.61 3.45
N VAL A 591 16.52 3.38 3.09
CA VAL A 591 17.37 4.37 2.40
C VAL A 591 17.59 4.05 0.94
N MET A 592 17.36 2.79 0.57
CA MET A 592 17.48 2.31 -0.80
C MET A 592 16.56 1.13 -1.02
N LYS A 593 15.87 1.13 -2.14
CA LYS A 593 15.04 0.03 -2.57
C LYS A 593 15.16 -0.15 -4.07
N HIS A 594 15.51 -1.36 -4.46
CA HIS A 594 15.60 -1.78 -5.84
C HIS A 594 14.88 -3.11 -5.99
N ALA A 595 13.91 -3.18 -6.85
CA ALA A 595 13.22 -4.41 -7.18
C ALA A 595 13.16 -4.58 -8.70
N ASN A 596 13.61 -5.73 -9.17
CA ASN A 596 13.46 -6.11 -10.56
C ASN A 596 12.56 -7.35 -10.64
N PRO A 597 11.36 -7.23 -11.19
CA PRO A 597 10.41 -8.35 -11.29
C PRO A 597 10.83 -9.43 -12.27
N TYR A 598 11.79 -9.14 -13.13
CA TYR A 598 12.31 -10.11 -14.10
C TYR A 598 13.63 -10.67 -13.63
N ARG A 599 14.06 -11.80 -14.21
CA ARG A 599 15.38 -12.39 -13.95
C ARG A 599 16.45 -11.32 -14.04
N CYS A 600 16.96 -10.91 -12.91
CA CYS A 600 17.96 -9.89 -12.79
C CYS A 600 19.28 -10.56 -12.45
N LYS A 601 20.30 -10.21 -13.21
CA LYS A 601 21.66 -10.53 -12.80
C LYS A 601 21.99 -9.77 -11.53
N TYR A 602 22.83 -10.35 -10.71
CA TYR A 602 23.45 -9.71 -9.57
C TYR A 602 23.99 -8.33 -9.97
N ARG A 603 23.53 -7.30 -9.30
CA ARG A 603 23.86 -5.91 -9.62
C ARG A 603 24.41 -5.20 -8.39
N GLU A 604 25.56 -4.58 -8.54
CA GLU A 604 26.18 -3.76 -7.50
C GLU A 604 25.64 -2.33 -7.56
N GLU A 605 25.25 -1.81 -6.40
CA GLU A 605 24.77 -0.45 -6.21
C GLU A 605 25.66 0.29 -5.22
N LYS A 606 25.87 1.59 -5.46
CA LYS A 606 26.52 2.48 -4.48
C LYS A 606 25.46 3.30 -3.78
N VAL A 607 25.41 3.21 -2.46
CA VAL A 607 24.39 3.85 -1.64
C VAL A 607 25.03 4.82 -0.65
N LEU A 608 24.59 6.08 -0.67
CA LEU A 608 24.99 7.08 0.31
C LEU A 608 24.17 6.88 1.59
N VAL A 609 24.85 6.52 2.67
CA VAL A 609 24.26 6.19 3.97
C VAL A 609 24.66 7.24 5.00
N HIS A 610 23.68 7.79 5.71
CA HIS A 610 23.93 8.64 6.88
C HIS A 610 24.02 7.79 8.13
N LEU A 611 25.12 7.91 8.86
CA LEU A 611 25.32 7.29 10.16
C LEU A 611 25.22 8.37 11.26
N GLU A 612 24.40 8.10 12.25
CA GLU A 612 24.34 8.88 13.47
C GLU A 612 25.55 8.63 14.36
N LYS A 613 25.83 9.56 15.27
CA LYS A 613 26.84 9.34 16.31
C LYS A 613 26.41 8.23 17.24
N GLY A 614 27.29 7.23 17.44
CA GLY A 614 27.03 6.05 18.25
C GLY A 614 26.72 4.82 17.41
N LYS A 615 25.87 3.94 17.93
CA LYS A 615 25.51 2.69 17.26
C LYS A 615 24.46 2.94 16.18
N ASN A 616 24.72 2.38 15.01
CA ASN A 616 23.78 2.32 13.88
C ASN A 616 23.56 0.87 13.49
N GLN A 617 22.38 0.56 13.00
CA GLN A 617 22.01 -0.75 12.50
C GLN A 617 21.76 -0.66 11.00
N LEU A 618 22.47 -1.47 10.24
CA LEU A 618 22.24 -1.69 8.81
C LEU A 618 21.51 -3.01 8.65
N VAL A 619 20.42 -3.01 7.90
CA VAL A 619 19.68 -4.24 7.54
C VAL A 619 19.49 -4.26 6.04
N LEU A 620 20.06 -5.26 5.39
CA LEU A 620 19.88 -5.52 3.98
C LEU A 620 18.85 -6.64 3.82
N ARG A 621 17.79 -6.36 3.11
CA ARG A 621 16.76 -7.31 2.74
C ARG A 621 16.95 -7.72 1.29
N LEU A 622 17.00 -9.02 1.05
CA LEU A 622 17.22 -9.63 -0.25
C LEU A 622 15.96 -10.33 -0.71
N PHE A 623 15.64 -10.20 -1.99
CA PHE A 623 14.56 -10.96 -2.61
C PHE A 623 15.14 -11.91 -3.64
N ASN A 624 14.77 -13.17 -3.54
CA ASN A 624 14.95 -14.13 -4.61
C ASN A 624 13.60 -14.53 -5.18
N ARG A 625 13.46 -14.46 -6.48
CA ARG A 625 12.20 -14.76 -7.12
C ARG A 625 12.25 -15.89 -8.12
N PHE A 626 13.30 -15.96 -8.91
CA PHE A 626 13.37 -16.84 -10.05
C PHE A 626 14.61 -17.74 -10.07
N GLU A 627 15.59 -17.45 -9.25
CA GLU A 627 16.89 -18.11 -9.35
C GLU A 627 17.03 -19.20 -8.27
N LYS A 628 17.80 -20.25 -8.62
CA LYS A 628 18.16 -21.32 -7.69
C LYS A 628 19.30 -20.95 -6.75
N GLU A 629 19.86 -19.78 -6.94
CA GLU A 629 20.94 -19.21 -6.16
C GLU A 629 20.71 -17.71 -6.01
N THR A 630 20.97 -17.18 -4.84
CA THR A 630 20.99 -15.74 -4.58
C THR A 630 22.23 -15.37 -3.82
N GLY A 631 22.42 -14.08 -3.49
CA GLY A 631 23.57 -13.63 -2.76
C GLY A 631 23.46 -12.17 -2.36
N PHE A 632 24.42 -11.71 -1.58
CA PHE A 632 24.52 -10.32 -1.16
C PHE A 632 25.95 -9.77 -1.23
N LEU A 633 26.02 -8.45 -1.30
CA LEU A 633 27.20 -7.64 -0.99
C LEU A 633 26.75 -6.55 -0.01
N LEU A 634 27.50 -6.36 1.06
CA LEU A 634 27.30 -5.27 2.03
C LEU A 634 28.65 -4.89 2.65
N ARG A 635 29.23 -3.81 2.16
CA ARG A 635 30.51 -3.28 2.67
C ARG A 635 30.65 -1.77 2.38
N PRO A 636 31.53 -1.05 3.09
CA PRO A 636 31.92 0.29 2.68
C PRO A 636 32.55 0.28 1.29
N SER A 637 32.22 1.26 0.45
CA SER A 637 32.90 1.44 -0.83
C SER A 637 34.38 1.74 -0.62
N ALA A 638 35.20 1.17 -1.49
CA ALA A 638 36.66 1.46 -1.49
C ALA A 638 36.96 2.94 -1.74
N GLU A 639 36.16 3.56 -2.61
CA GLU A 639 36.28 5.00 -2.91
C GLU A 639 35.08 5.72 -2.28
N GLN A 640 35.39 6.65 -1.36
CA GLN A 640 34.42 7.47 -0.65
C GLN A 640 34.26 8.83 -1.38
N ILE A 641 33.73 8.79 -2.61
CA ILE A 641 33.58 9.97 -3.48
C ILE A 641 32.12 10.13 -3.89
N ILE A 642 31.58 11.33 -3.72
CA ILE A 642 30.29 11.77 -4.25
C ILE A 642 30.47 13.00 -5.14
N TYR A 643 29.45 13.39 -5.87
CA TYR A 643 29.47 14.54 -6.76
C TYR A 643 28.43 15.58 -6.30
N LYS A 644 28.78 16.85 -6.39
CA LYS A 644 27.86 17.98 -6.16
C LYS A 644 27.79 18.85 -7.41
N GLN A 645 26.59 19.01 -7.92
CA GLN A 645 26.29 19.81 -9.12
C GLN A 645 25.28 20.91 -8.76
N GLU A 646 25.52 22.11 -9.22
CA GLU A 646 24.61 23.23 -9.06
C GLU A 646 23.87 23.50 -10.36
N CYS A 647 22.56 23.75 -10.26
CA CYS A 647 21.76 24.22 -11.36
C CYS A 647 20.78 25.31 -10.89
N THR A 648 20.20 26.04 -11.83
CA THR A 648 19.20 27.07 -11.55
C THR A 648 17.88 26.66 -12.20
N LEU A 649 16.82 26.63 -11.43
CA LEU A 649 15.47 26.34 -11.90
C LEU A 649 14.69 27.66 -12.02
N PRO A 650 14.26 28.07 -13.21
CA PRO A 650 13.35 29.21 -13.35
C PRO A 650 11.98 28.82 -12.81
N ILE A 651 11.34 29.74 -12.11
CA ILE A 651 10.01 29.55 -11.50
C ILE A 651 9.04 30.52 -12.18
N SER A 652 8.01 29.97 -12.82
CA SER A 652 7.00 30.75 -13.53
C SER A 652 6.12 31.55 -12.58
N GLU A 653 5.43 32.56 -13.10
CA GLU A 653 4.48 33.33 -12.31
C GLU A 653 3.27 32.49 -11.88
N GLU A 654 2.87 31.49 -12.70
CA GLU A 654 1.83 30.54 -12.37
C GLU A 654 2.23 29.68 -11.17
N THR A 655 3.44 29.13 -11.18
CA THR A 655 4.01 28.39 -10.06
C THR A 655 4.06 29.25 -8.79
N LEU A 656 4.46 30.53 -8.91
CA LEU A 656 4.54 31.45 -7.76
C LEU A 656 3.16 31.83 -7.19
N LYS A 657 2.09 31.77 -8.00
CA LYS A 657 0.70 31.95 -7.55
C LYS A 657 0.16 30.74 -6.80
N HIS A 658 0.78 29.57 -6.98
CA HIS A 658 0.39 28.38 -6.24
C HIS A 658 0.56 28.62 -4.72
N PRO A 659 -0.41 28.24 -3.89
CA PRO A 659 -0.33 28.46 -2.43
C PRO A 659 0.96 27.87 -1.83
N LYS A 660 1.42 26.75 -2.37
CA LYS A 660 2.66 26.05 -2.00
C LYS A 660 3.44 25.66 -3.24
N PRO A 661 4.29 26.55 -3.76
CA PRO A 661 5.11 26.21 -4.89
C PRO A 661 6.01 25.01 -4.55
N SER A 662 6.01 24.02 -5.41
CA SER A 662 6.84 22.83 -5.25
C SER A 662 7.48 22.43 -6.58
N VAL A 663 8.49 21.57 -6.52
CA VAL A 663 9.08 20.93 -7.70
C VAL A 663 9.05 19.42 -7.54
N LYS A 664 8.47 18.75 -8.52
CA LYS A 664 8.50 17.28 -8.64
C LYS A 664 9.77 16.87 -9.38
N VAL A 665 10.48 15.91 -8.83
CA VAL A 665 11.71 15.37 -9.39
C VAL A 665 11.52 13.90 -9.73
N ARG A 666 11.86 13.54 -10.96
CA ARG A 666 11.83 12.15 -11.45
C ARG A 666 13.06 11.87 -12.27
N GLN A 667 13.52 10.63 -12.31
CA GLN A 667 14.49 10.19 -13.30
C GLN A 667 13.81 10.05 -14.67
N THR A 668 14.49 10.47 -15.74
CA THR A 668 14.03 10.33 -17.12
C THR A 668 14.74 9.19 -17.81
N GLY A 669 14.24 8.76 -18.95
CA GLY A 669 14.88 7.73 -19.79
C GLY A 669 14.69 6.29 -19.27
N LEU A 670 13.90 6.10 -18.22
CA LEU A 670 13.60 4.77 -17.73
C LEU A 670 12.52 4.10 -18.60
N ALA A 671 12.77 2.86 -18.98
CA ALA A 671 11.75 2.06 -19.62
C ALA A 671 10.60 1.84 -18.62
N THR A 672 9.38 2.17 -19.02
CA THR A 672 8.19 2.16 -18.16
C THR A 672 7.84 0.79 -17.55
N GLN A 673 8.51 -0.27 -17.99
CA GLN A 673 8.20 -1.63 -17.61
C GLN A 673 9.17 -2.27 -16.58
N HIS A 674 10.32 -1.62 -16.29
CA HIS A 674 11.38 -2.24 -15.46
C HIS A 674 12.12 -1.21 -14.64
N THR A 675 11.42 -0.22 -14.16
CA THR A 675 12.06 0.91 -13.52
C THR A 675 12.40 0.63 -12.11
N ASP A 676 13.64 0.65 -11.88
CA ASP A 676 14.26 0.87 -10.60
C ASP A 676 13.86 2.25 -10.07
N THR A 677 13.69 2.34 -8.79
CA THR A 677 13.41 3.61 -8.11
C THR A 677 14.71 4.31 -7.83
N GLU A 678 15.13 5.11 -8.72
CA GLU A 678 16.53 5.39 -8.77
C GLU A 678 16.97 6.71 -8.22
N LEU A 679 16.10 7.42 -7.54
CA LEU A 679 16.50 8.67 -6.90
C LEU A 679 16.93 8.51 -5.43
N HIS A 680 17.07 7.29 -4.93
CA HIS A 680 17.48 7.05 -3.54
C HIS A 680 18.90 7.60 -3.23
N ASN A 681 19.77 7.65 -4.22
CA ASN A 681 21.12 8.21 -4.06
C ASN A 681 21.24 9.69 -4.45
N LEU A 682 20.17 10.32 -4.86
CA LEU A 682 20.15 11.73 -5.23
C LEU A 682 19.63 12.56 -4.05
N GLN A 683 20.50 13.36 -3.47
CA GLN A 683 20.11 14.38 -2.49
C GLN A 683 19.96 15.73 -3.18
N ILE A 684 18.90 16.45 -2.86
CA ILE A 684 18.56 17.74 -3.47
C ILE A 684 18.40 18.78 -2.38
N VAL A 685 19.10 19.88 -2.52
CA VAL A 685 18.95 21.07 -1.67
C VAL A 685 18.51 22.23 -2.55
N ILE A 686 17.40 22.88 -2.22
CA ILE A 686 16.81 24.00 -2.96
C ILE A 686 16.85 25.26 -2.09
N LYS A 687 17.38 26.37 -2.65
CA LYS A 687 17.50 27.69 -1.98
C LYS A 687 16.91 28.81 -2.79
#